data_3c21c00d8e6e7b2892e80c8690021694
#
_entry.id   3c21c00d8e6e7b2892e80c8690021694
#
_cell.length_a   1.000
_cell.length_b   1.000
_cell.length_c   1.000
_cell.angle_alpha   90.00
_cell.angle_beta   90.00
_cell.angle_gamma   90.00
#
_symmetry.space_group_name_H-M   'P 1'
#
loop_
_entity.id
_entity.type
_entity.pdbx_description
1 polymer ?
#
loop_
_entity_poly.entity_id
_entity_poly.type
_entity_poly.pdbx_seq_one_letter_code
_entity_poly.pdbx_strand_id
1 'polypeptide(L)'
;MTLSKTLGLVIKTKSSSLPILVLGFFVICSSYTDLYAQKTKPRKKVNVINRDSTGNDSNRISYERNIHEVVVTSQRKEANITDTRMGVQKLTGSEIQKVPALLGEIDVVKAIQLLPGVQSTSEGSSGFNVRGGGADQNLILLDNTNIYNASHMFGFFSVFNNDAVKSAELYKGNMPIKYGGRLSSLLDVELKDDAPEKVKGTGGIGLISSRLTLEGPLGDKTSWLVSGRRSYADLFLRMSSDPEKKKEYLYFYDFNAKVSHRLSMTDKVGLNIYNGRDRFISSFGDIGYGNFVASAFWNHIFSDKLFSKLSLNYTKYSYDLTWKVTDSRAEWQSDIQNVEARLDFSHAISDKLNLQYGATTTYHMFNPALITRAGYSDFRMNRSYALEHTIYFGSEQHLSKAITVNYGARLTAFRNMGKTLQYHYDNNYDVSGATEYGSGKIYHTYIRPEFRAGLVYKLDDWSSVKANFTHNTQFIQIANNSDSGSPLDLWFPASPNIKPQEANQYSVGYFRNFKENTIETSVEFYYKGMKNVIDFKDNAQILFNEKLDGDIRTGKGKSYGMEIMVKKNTGRLTGFVNYTLAHTDRTIAGINNGKTYLAPNDKTHSINILGSYELSKKWDVSAEWIFSTGTPVTYPTGRMEINGEYYPIYTGKSEERKEPYHRMDISATYHPHKHPKRWYQGEWVFSVYNVYWHKNPWMTSFDQNTADGYPQAKMTYLFGAIPSVTYNFKF
;
A
#
# COMPACT_ATOMS: atom_id res chain seq x y z
N MET A 1 -0.88 -35.52 -1.90
CA MET A 1 -1.23 -35.60 -0.49
C MET A 1 -0.05 -35.35 0.45
N THR A 2 1.02 -34.71 0.06
CA THR A 2 2.25 -34.52 0.87
C THR A 2 2.84 -33.11 0.84
N LEU A 3 2.13 -32.13 0.26
CA LEU A 3 2.63 -30.74 0.16
C LEU A 3 2.14 -29.80 1.27
N SER A 4 1.14 -30.16 2.08
CA SER A 4 0.68 -29.31 3.19
C SER A 4 1.60 -29.34 4.43
N LYS A 5 2.50 -30.33 4.52
CA LYS A 5 3.48 -30.43 5.62
C LYS A 5 4.74 -29.57 5.44
N THR A 6 4.96 -28.95 4.28
CA THR A 6 6.24 -28.31 3.95
C THR A 6 6.27 -26.78 4.10
N LEU A 7 5.16 -26.14 4.40
CA LEU A 7 5.10 -24.67 4.61
C LEU A 7 4.96 -24.27 6.09
N GLY A 8 4.97 -25.23 6.99
CA GLY A 8 5.09 -24.97 8.42
C GLY A 8 6.56 -24.73 8.81
N LEU A 9 7.05 -23.51 8.68
CA LEU A 9 8.36 -23.13 9.20
C LEU A 9 8.31 -23.19 10.74
N VAL A 10 8.63 -24.36 11.30
CA VAL A 10 8.75 -24.55 12.74
C VAL A 10 10.07 -23.93 13.21
N ILE A 11 10.04 -22.68 13.60
CA ILE A 11 11.14 -22.09 14.38
C ILE A 11 10.96 -22.54 15.83
N LYS A 12 11.55 -23.68 16.19
CA LYS A 12 11.75 -24.05 17.58
C LYS A 12 12.85 -23.16 18.17
N THR A 13 12.50 -22.08 18.82
CA THR A 13 13.44 -21.35 19.66
C THR A 13 13.50 -21.99 21.04
N LYS A 14 14.53 -22.78 21.29
CA LYS A 14 15.01 -23.01 22.68
C LYS A 14 15.58 -21.68 23.17
N SER A 15 15.08 -21.21 24.31
CA SER A 15 15.60 -20.05 25.02
C SER A 15 17.07 -20.29 25.40
N SER A 16 17.98 -19.55 24.82
CA SER A 16 19.31 -19.33 25.34
C SER A 16 19.68 -17.88 25.16
N SER A 17 20.02 -17.27 26.30
CA SER A 17 20.50 -15.91 26.50
C SER A 17 21.54 -15.49 25.45
N LEU A 18 21.26 -14.40 24.71
CA LEU A 18 22.25 -13.69 23.91
C LEU A 18 23.03 -12.73 24.81
N PRO A 19 24.37 -12.80 24.82
CA PRO A 19 25.18 -11.75 25.43
C PRO A 19 25.27 -10.53 24.52
N ILE A 20 25.14 -9.36 25.14
CA ILE A 20 25.37 -8.04 24.56
C ILE A 20 26.84 -7.92 24.15
N LEU A 21 27.09 -7.78 22.84
CA LEU A 21 28.39 -7.36 22.32
C LEU A 21 28.15 -6.36 21.18
N VAL A 22 27.91 -5.11 21.58
CA VAL A 22 27.97 -3.95 20.70
C VAL A 22 29.14 -3.10 21.14
N LEU A 23 30.28 -3.29 20.48
CA LEU A 23 31.37 -2.29 20.40
C LEU A 23 32.45 -2.82 19.44
N GLY A 24 32.65 -2.14 18.33
CA GLY A 24 33.87 -2.34 17.56
C GLY A 24 33.68 -2.44 16.05
N PHE A 25 33.30 -1.31 15.39
CA PHE A 25 33.66 -1.07 14.00
C PHE A 25 33.64 0.44 13.73
N PHE A 26 34.62 1.14 14.25
CA PHE A 26 35.03 2.46 13.75
C PHE A 26 36.53 2.38 13.57
N VAL A 27 36.96 2.52 12.37
CA VAL A 27 38.20 3.07 11.84
C VAL A 27 38.48 2.40 10.49
N ILE A 28 38.64 3.22 9.52
CA ILE A 28 39.25 3.11 8.20
C ILE A 28 38.26 3.51 7.10
N CYS A 29 38.27 4.80 6.79
CA CYS A 29 38.27 5.37 5.44
C CYS A 29 38.50 6.88 5.55
N SER A 30 39.76 7.25 5.78
CA SER A 30 40.27 8.57 5.45
C SER A 30 41.45 8.37 4.52
N SER A 31 41.26 8.63 3.23
CA SER A 31 42.32 9.17 2.37
C SER A 31 41.85 9.30 0.91
N TYR A 32 42.00 10.53 0.46
CA TYR A 32 42.20 10.99 -0.92
C TYR A 32 41.05 10.92 -1.93
N THR A 33 40.52 12.09 -2.26
CA THR A 33 40.64 12.62 -3.63
C THR A 33 40.36 14.13 -3.66
N ASP A 34 41.41 14.91 -3.91
CA ASP A 34 41.31 16.29 -4.40
C ASP A 34 40.71 16.25 -5.81
N LEU A 35 39.61 16.94 -6.02
CA LEU A 35 39.12 17.28 -7.36
C LEU A 35 38.88 18.78 -7.46
N TYR A 36 39.60 19.38 -8.35
CA TYR A 36 39.69 20.79 -8.71
C TYR A 36 38.32 21.47 -8.85
N ALA A 37 38.09 22.48 -8.01
CA ALA A 37 37.00 23.42 -8.18
C ALA A 37 37.40 24.55 -9.13
N GLN A 38 36.81 24.60 -10.30
CA GLN A 38 36.89 25.79 -11.17
C GLN A 38 36.02 26.91 -10.58
N LYS A 39 36.67 28.03 -10.29
CA LYS A 39 36.07 29.30 -9.87
C LYS A 39 35.24 29.90 -11.01
N THR A 40 33.94 29.96 -10.88
CA THR A 40 33.09 30.85 -11.68
C THR A 40 32.81 32.14 -10.90
N LYS A 41 32.95 33.26 -11.61
CA LYS A 41 32.80 34.64 -11.11
C LYS A 41 31.34 34.92 -10.67
N PRO A 42 31.14 35.76 -9.65
CA PRO A 42 29.79 36.10 -9.16
C PRO A 42 29.07 37.04 -10.14
N ARG A 43 27.84 36.69 -10.51
CA ARG A 43 26.92 37.56 -11.24
C ARG A 43 26.29 38.62 -10.32
N LYS A 44 26.18 39.83 -10.85
CA LYS A 44 25.65 41.03 -10.19
C LYS A 44 24.22 40.83 -9.66
N LYS A 45 23.99 41.26 -8.41
CA LYS A 45 22.66 41.44 -7.81
C LYS A 45 21.88 42.49 -8.57
N VAL A 46 20.69 42.13 -9.02
CA VAL A 46 19.70 43.12 -9.47
C VAL A 46 18.97 43.58 -8.21
N ASN A 47 19.07 44.88 -7.91
CA ASN A 47 18.30 45.50 -6.83
C ASN A 47 16.82 45.59 -7.26
N VAL A 48 15.93 44.90 -6.53
CA VAL A 48 14.50 45.13 -6.62
C VAL A 48 14.16 46.27 -5.66
N ILE A 49 13.67 47.35 -6.23
CA ILE A 49 13.19 48.54 -5.52
C ILE A 49 11.88 48.17 -4.82
N ASN A 50 11.88 48.13 -3.50
CA ASN A 50 10.67 48.13 -2.69
C ASN A 50 9.95 49.47 -2.88
N ARG A 51 8.74 49.45 -3.40
CA ARG A 51 7.76 50.52 -3.21
C ARG A 51 6.72 50.04 -2.21
N ASP A 52 6.76 50.64 -1.02
CA ASP A 52 5.69 50.60 -0.07
C ASP A 52 4.46 51.25 -0.67
N SER A 53 3.35 50.55 -0.70
CA SER A 53 2.01 51.15 -0.75
C SER A 53 1.06 50.34 0.12
N THR A 54 0.71 50.97 1.23
CA THR A 54 -0.42 50.61 2.08
C THR A 54 -1.70 50.44 1.29
N GLY A 55 -2.27 49.28 1.29
CA GLY A 55 -3.58 48.99 0.68
C GLY A 55 -3.99 47.58 1.07
N ASN A 56 -4.98 47.51 1.93
CA ASN A 56 -5.74 46.33 2.32
C ASN A 56 -6.23 45.57 1.08
N ASP A 57 -5.66 44.37 0.82
CA ASP A 57 -6.28 43.40 -0.05
C ASP A 57 -5.82 41.99 0.33
N SER A 58 -6.47 41.45 1.35
CA SER A 58 -6.32 40.10 1.83
C SER A 58 -7.16 39.12 1.02
N ASN A 59 -6.90 38.94 -0.28
CA ASN A 59 -7.45 37.82 -1.06
C ASN A 59 -6.87 37.78 -2.49
N ARG A 60 -5.55 37.91 -2.63
CA ARG A 60 -4.90 37.48 -3.88
C ARG A 60 -4.34 36.09 -3.70
N ILE A 61 -5.06 35.10 -4.22
CA ILE A 61 -4.53 33.79 -4.49
C ILE A 61 -3.39 33.97 -5.50
N SER A 62 -2.14 33.88 -5.04
CA SER A 62 -1.00 33.78 -5.92
C SER A 62 -1.05 32.40 -6.57
N TYR A 63 -1.54 32.32 -7.78
CA TYR A 63 -1.32 31.16 -8.64
C TYR A 63 0.18 31.12 -8.97
N GLU A 64 0.95 30.35 -8.22
CA GLU A 64 2.25 29.92 -8.71
C GLU A 64 1.99 29.08 -9.97
N ARG A 65 2.40 29.60 -11.12
CA ARG A 65 2.39 28.91 -12.41
C ARG A 65 3.44 27.80 -12.41
N ASN A 66 3.20 26.76 -11.64
CA ASN A 66 3.93 25.51 -11.77
C ASN A 66 3.18 24.62 -12.75
N ILE A 67 3.91 24.03 -13.73
CA ILE A 67 3.40 23.00 -14.66
C ILE A 67 3.18 21.68 -13.87
N HIS A 68 2.68 21.77 -12.69
CA HIS A 68 2.06 20.68 -11.99
C HIS A 68 0.58 20.74 -12.34
N GLU A 69 -0.03 19.58 -12.56
CA GLU A 69 -1.49 19.45 -12.49
C GLU A 69 -1.96 20.50 -11.48
N VAL A 70 -2.94 21.34 -11.86
CA VAL A 70 -3.52 22.31 -10.92
C VAL A 70 -4.31 21.53 -9.85
N VAL A 71 -3.61 20.68 -9.17
CA VAL A 71 -3.92 20.24 -7.84
C VAL A 71 -3.46 21.43 -7.00
N VAL A 72 -4.41 22.18 -6.48
CA VAL A 72 -4.16 23.22 -5.48
C VAL A 72 -3.61 22.51 -4.24
N THR A 73 -2.31 22.16 -4.26
CA THR A 73 -1.56 21.53 -3.18
C THR A 73 -0.96 22.57 -2.24
N SER A 74 -1.59 23.71 -2.06
CA SER A 74 -1.43 24.31 -0.76
C SER A 74 -2.26 23.43 0.19
N GLN A 75 -1.64 22.78 1.18
CA GLN A 75 -2.38 22.36 2.37
C GLN A 75 -3.01 23.64 2.94
N ARG A 76 -4.22 23.95 2.47
CA ARG A 76 -5.00 25.01 3.11
C ARG A 76 -5.15 24.51 4.53
N LYS A 77 -4.79 25.32 5.50
CA LYS A 77 -4.99 25.04 6.94
C LYS A 77 -6.45 24.63 7.24
N GLU A 78 -7.34 24.79 6.29
CA GLU A 78 -8.76 24.51 6.34
C GLU A 78 -9.17 23.26 5.52
N ALA A 79 -8.23 22.46 4.99
CA ALA A 79 -8.57 21.32 4.14
C ALA A 79 -9.51 20.33 4.83
N ASN A 80 -9.33 20.12 6.16
CA ASN A 80 -10.24 19.30 6.95
C ASN A 80 -11.71 19.76 6.87
N ILE A 81 -11.98 21.06 6.68
CA ILE A 81 -13.32 21.63 6.61
C ILE A 81 -13.80 21.74 5.15
N THR A 82 -12.94 22.16 4.24
CA THR A 82 -13.32 22.61 2.88
C THR A 82 -13.20 21.56 1.79
N ASP A 83 -12.36 20.50 1.99
CA ASP A 83 -12.21 19.46 0.96
C ASP A 83 -13.51 18.68 0.79
N THR A 84 -13.99 18.57 -0.46
CA THR A 84 -15.21 17.82 -0.81
C THR A 84 -15.05 16.32 -0.69
N ARG A 85 -13.81 15.84 -0.63
CA ARG A 85 -13.48 14.41 -0.51
C ARG A 85 -13.41 14.03 0.95
N MET A 86 -14.46 13.42 1.47
CA MET A 86 -14.46 12.84 2.82
C MET A 86 -13.61 11.57 2.88
N GLY A 87 -12.96 11.32 4.01
CA GLY A 87 -12.12 10.13 4.20
C GLY A 87 -10.79 10.21 3.45
N VAL A 88 -10.33 11.41 3.06
CA VAL A 88 -8.99 11.61 2.47
C VAL A 88 -8.02 12.02 3.57
N GLN A 89 -6.90 11.31 3.62
CA GLN A 89 -5.81 11.61 4.54
C GLN A 89 -4.51 11.74 3.75
N LYS A 90 -3.88 12.90 3.87
CA LYS A 90 -2.58 13.18 3.26
C LYS A 90 -1.50 13.20 4.33
N LEU A 91 -0.45 12.41 4.12
CA LEU A 91 0.77 12.41 4.91
C LEU A 91 1.91 12.97 4.06
N THR A 92 2.56 14.00 4.54
CA THR A 92 3.80 14.52 3.95
C THR A 92 4.99 13.66 4.38
N GLY A 93 6.10 13.70 3.63
CA GLY A 93 7.32 13.00 4.01
C GLY A 93 7.80 13.37 5.43
N SER A 94 7.60 14.63 5.87
CA SER A 94 7.94 15.08 7.23
C SER A 94 7.02 14.53 8.32
N GLU A 95 5.75 14.28 8.05
CA GLU A 95 4.82 13.63 8.98
C GLU A 95 5.13 12.14 9.11
N ILE A 96 5.45 11.47 7.99
CA ILE A 96 5.87 10.07 7.97
C ILE A 96 7.15 9.87 8.81
N GLN A 97 8.10 10.80 8.75
CA GLN A 97 9.35 10.75 9.54
C GLN A 97 9.15 10.82 11.06
N LYS A 98 7.98 11.23 11.57
CA LYS A 98 7.66 11.25 13.00
C LYS A 98 7.18 9.91 13.55
N VAL A 99 6.85 8.95 12.70
CA VAL A 99 6.44 7.61 13.11
C VAL A 99 7.68 6.84 13.59
N PRO A 100 7.62 6.13 14.73
CA PRO A 100 8.71 5.31 15.21
C PRO A 100 9.17 4.30 14.15
N ALA A 101 10.49 4.16 13.99
CA ALA A 101 11.08 3.29 12.98
C ALA A 101 10.94 1.81 13.37
N LEU A 102 10.41 0.99 12.46
CA LEU A 102 10.44 -0.46 12.57
C LEU A 102 11.82 -0.96 12.15
N LEU A 103 12.55 -1.63 13.07
CA LEU A 103 13.89 -2.15 12.79
C LEU A 103 14.87 -1.09 12.24
N GLY A 104 14.65 0.19 12.58
CA GLY A 104 15.46 1.31 12.11
C GLY A 104 15.03 1.90 10.77
N GLU A 105 13.94 1.42 10.16
CA GLU A 105 13.39 1.91 8.90
C GLU A 105 12.03 2.59 9.11
N ILE A 106 11.89 3.81 8.59
CA ILE A 106 10.62 4.54 8.59
C ILE A 106 9.83 4.12 7.35
N ASP A 107 8.59 3.70 7.54
CA ASP A 107 7.79 3.09 6.48
C ASP A 107 6.49 3.86 6.20
N VAL A 108 6.26 4.17 4.91
CA VAL A 108 5.10 4.94 4.44
C VAL A 108 3.78 4.20 4.74
N VAL A 109 3.73 2.89 4.47
CA VAL A 109 2.50 2.11 4.67
C VAL A 109 2.22 1.90 6.15
N LYS A 110 3.26 1.76 7.00
CA LYS A 110 3.08 1.73 8.46
C LYS A 110 2.44 3.02 8.98
N ALA A 111 2.87 4.17 8.47
CA ALA A 111 2.25 5.46 8.82
C ALA A 111 0.77 5.53 8.37
N ILE A 112 0.44 4.98 7.19
CA ILE A 112 -0.94 4.88 6.69
C ILE A 112 -1.79 3.94 7.56
N GLN A 113 -1.23 2.84 8.08
CA GLN A 113 -1.93 1.89 8.95
C GLN A 113 -2.36 2.50 10.30
N LEU A 114 -1.78 3.63 10.71
CA LEU A 114 -2.17 4.35 11.92
C LEU A 114 -3.42 5.23 11.71
N LEU A 115 -3.89 5.43 10.48
CA LEU A 115 -5.03 6.30 10.17
C LEU A 115 -6.38 5.63 10.52
N PRO A 116 -7.44 6.42 10.84
CA PRO A 116 -8.74 5.86 11.17
C PRO A 116 -9.34 5.10 10.00
N GLY A 117 -9.98 3.96 10.27
CA GLY A 117 -10.57 3.08 9.25
C GLY A 117 -9.57 2.24 8.46
N VAL A 118 -8.28 2.30 8.81
CA VAL A 118 -7.20 1.49 8.22
C VAL A 118 -6.72 0.47 9.25
N GLN A 119 -6.56 -0.76 8.82
CA GLN A 119 -6.16 -1.87 9.69
C GLN A 119 -5.03 -2.65 9.02
N SER A 120 -3.96 -2.95 9.75
CA SER A 120 -2.91 -3.88 9.29
C SER A 120 -3.51 -5.28 9.12
N THR A 121 -3.06 -6.02 8.11
CA THR A 121 -3.51 -7.40 7.89
C THR A 121 -2.99 -8.36 8.96
N SER A 122 -1.75 -8.23 9.39
CA SER A 122 -1.12 -9.03 10.46
C SER A 122 0.04 -8.29 11.10
N GLU A 123 0.65 -8.87 12.16
CA GLU A 123 1.84 -8.32 12.78
C GLU A 123 2.97 -8.17 11.77
N GLY A 124 3.64 -7.02 11.77
CA GLY A 124 4.72 -6.71 10.85
C GLY A 124 4.30 -6.51 9.39
N SER A 125 3.04 -6.75 9.00
CA SER A 125 2.61 -6.66 7.61
C SER A 125 2.49 -5.22 7.10
N SER A 126 2.94 -4.96 5.86
CA SER A 126 2.63 -3.76 5.07
C SER A 126 1.32 -3.91 4.27
N GLY A 127 0.63 -5.04 4.37
CA GLY A 127 -0.74 -5.18 3.89
C GLY A 127 -1.69 -4.37 4.76
N PHE A 128 -2.73 -3.78 4.16
CA PHE A 128 -3.73 -3.04 4.91
C PHE A 128 -5.14 -3.24 4.32
N ASN A 129 -6.12 -3.16 5.21
CA ASN A 129 -7.53 -3.22 4.90
C ASN A 129 -8.17 -1.88 5.22
N VAL A 130 -9.10 -1.41 4.38
CA VAL A 130 -9.79 -0.14 4.58
C VAL A 130 -11.29 -0.37 4.60
N ARG A 131 -11.96 0.06 5.69
CA ARG A 131 -13.42 -0.04 5.83
C ARG A 131 -13.95 -1.43 5.46
N GLY A 132 -13.33 -2.48 6.01
CA GLY A 132 -13.71 -3.88 5.80
C GLY A 132 -13.42 -4.45 4.42
N GLY A 133 -12.72 -3.73 3.55
CA GLY A 133 -12.23 -4.27 2.28
C GLY A 133 -11.02 -5.16 2.45
N GLY A 134 -10.84 -6.13 1.55
CA GLY A 134 -9.65 -6.98 1.48
C GLY A 134 -8.42 -6.23 0.96
N ALA A 135 -7.24 -6.82 1.11
CA ALA A 135 -5.98 -6.23 0.65
C ALA A 135 -5.97 -5.95 -0.86
N ASP A 136 -6.57 -6.84 -1.67
CA ASP A 136 -6.72 -6.70 -3.12
C ASP A 136 -7.71 -5.60 -3.54
N GLN A 137 -8.54 -5.11 -2.61
CA GLN A 137 -9.53 -4.08 -2.86
C GLN A 137 -8.97 -2.66 -2.71
N ASN A 138 -7.67 -2.52 -2.48
CA ASN A 138 -6.95 -1.25 -2.42
C ASN A 138 -6.17 -1.03 -3.72
N LEU A 139 -6.33 0.14 -4.34
CA LEU A 139 -5.47 0.59 -5.43
C LEU A 139 -4.24 1.26 -4.84
N ILE A 140 -3.06 0.78 -5.18
CA ILE A 140 -1.80 1.36 -4.71
C ILE A 140 -1.04 1.89 -5.91
N LEU A 141 -0.73 3.19 -5.89
CA LEU A 141 -0.03 3.87 -6.97
C LEU A 141 1.31 4.43 -6.50
N LEU A 142 2.30 4.36 -7.37
CA LEU A 142 3.54 5.10 -7.31
C LEU A 142 3.63 6.00 -8.54
N ASP A 143 3.63 7.32 -8.34
CA ASP A 143 3.60 8.31 -9.43
C ASP A 143 2.56 7.97 -10.50
N ASN A 144 1.30 7.72 -10.06
CA ASN A 144 0.15 7.42 -10.93
C ASN A 144 0.19 6.03 -11.62
N THR A 145 1.11 5.14 -11.27
CA THR A 145 1.25 3.79 -11.85
C THR A 145 0.97 2.71 -10.81
N ASN A 146 0.20 1.69 -11.17
CA ASN A 146 -0.23 0.64 -10.26
C ASN A 146 0.92 -0.24 -9.77
N ILE A 147 0.92 -0.56 -8.46
CA ILE A 147 1.78 -1.55 -7.82
C ILE A 147 0.91 -2.67 -7.24
N TYR A 148 1.17 -3.93 -7.64
CA TYR A 148 0.35 -5.07 -7.22
C TYR A 148 0.69 -5.55 -5.81
N ASN A 149 1.95 -5.65 -5.46
CA ASN A 149 2.41 -6.00 -4.11
C ASN A 149 3.32 -4.89 -3.61
N ALA A 150 2.83 -4.11 -2.65
CA ALA A 150 3.55 -2.96 -2.11
C ALA A 150 4.46 -3.32 -0.93
N SER A 151 4.98 -4.56 -0.87
CA SER A 151 5.73 -5.03 0.30
C SER A 151 7.02 -5.76 -0.03
N HIS A 152 7.98 -5.64 0.88
CA HIS A 152 9.24 -6.38 0.96
C HIS A 152 9.29 -7.28 2.19
N MET A 153 10.19 -8.29 2.18
CA MET A 153 10.43 -9.22 3.28
C MET A 153 9.11 -9.79 3.84
N PHE A 154 8.29 -10.38 2.95
CA PHE A 154 6.99 -10.98 3.29
C PHE A 154 6.01 -10.02 4.01
N GLY A 155 6.16 -8.72 3.79
CA GLY A 155 5.27 -7.70 4.32
C GLY A 155 5.89 -6.78 5.37
N PHE A 156 7.09 -7.03 5.87
CA PHE A 156 7.67 -6.21 6.93
C PHE A 156 7.96 -4.77 6.54
N PHE A 157 8.28 -4.51 5.28
CA PHE A 157 8.56 -3.17 4.76
C PHE A 157 7.74 -2.90 3.52
N SER A 158 7.40 -1.63 3.30
CA SER A 158 6.82 -1.23 2.03
C SER A 158 7.89 -1.01 0.96
N VAL A 159 7.45 -1.05 -0.29
CA VAL A 159 8.28 -0.76 -1.47
C VAL A 159 8.67 0.73 -1.58
N PHE A 160 8.12 1.58 -0.73
CA PHE A 160 8.32 3.03 -0.81
C PHE A 160 9.54 3.46 0.00
N ASN A 161 10.57 3.98 -0.68
CA ASN A 161 11.68 4.64 0.01
C ASN A 161 11.25 6.03 0.47
N ASN A 162 11.10 6.22 1.79
CA ASN A 162 10.61 7.48 2.38
C ASN A 162 11.44 8.70 1.99
N ASP A 163 12.76 8.56 1.75
CA ASP A 163 13.60 9.68 1.33
C ASP A 163 13.27 10.21 -0.07
N ALA A 164 12.69 9.36 -0.94
CA ALA A 164 12.24 9.74 -2.28
C ALA A 164 10.79 10.23 -2.32
N VAL A 165 9.97 9.90 -1.29
CA VAL A 165 8.55 10.22 -1.25
C VAL A 165 8.32 11.70 -0.92
N LYS A 166 7.46 12.37 -1.69
CA LYS A 166 6.94 13.71 -1.45
C LYS A 166 5.74 13.67 -0.52
N SER A 167 4.76 12.83 -0.87
CA SER A 167 3.52 12.65 -0.11
C SER A 167 2.87 11.31 -0.38
N ALA A 168 2.04 10.87 0.56
CA ALA A 168 1.15 9.74 0.40
C ALA A 168 -0.28 10.18 0.74
N GLU A 169 -1.22 9.99 -0.19
CA GLU A 169 -2.64 10.30 0.00
C GLU A 169 -3.46 9.03 0.01
N LEU A 170 -4.21 8.82 1.09
CA LEU A 170 -5.16 7.72 1.22
C LEU A 170 -6.58 8.22 1.05
N TYR A 171 -7.33 7.60 0.13
CA TYR A 171 -8.74 7.85 -0.14
C TYR A 171 -9.55 6.64 0.33
N LYS A 172 -10.39 6.80 1.37
CA LYS A 172 -11.20 5.72 1.95
C LYS A 172 -12.58 5.62 1.27
N GLY A 173 -12.60 5.22 -0.01
CA GLY A 173 -13.81 5.03 -0.81
C GLY A 173 -14.07 6.11 -1.85
N ASN A 174 -14.03 7.39 -1.50
CA ASN A 174 -14.25 8.51 -2.44
C ASN A 174 -12.95 8.93 -3.15
N MET A 175 -12.40 8.01 -3.94
CA MET A 175 -11.22 8.29 -4.77
C MET A 175 -11.58 9.19 -5.96
N PRO A 176 -10.64 9.98 -6.52
CA PRO A 176 -10.87 10.77 -7.74
C PRO A 176 -11.45 9.94 -8.87
N ILE A 177 -12.39 10.51 -9.67
CA ILE A 177 -13.14 9.76 -10.69
C ILE A 177 -12.25 9.14 -11.78
N LYS A 178 -11.07 9.69 -12.02
CA LYS A 178 -10.07 9.15 -12.96
C LYS A 178 -9.56 7.76 -12.55
N TYR A 179 -9.67 7.38 -11.27
CA TYR A 179 -9.25 6.09 -10.75
C TYR A 179 -10.46 5.18 -10.48
N GLY A 180 -10.29 3.88 -10.65
CA GLY A 180 -11.31 2.86 -10.40
C GLY A 180 -10.71 1.46 -10.37
N GLY A 181 -11.55 0.43 -10.53
CA GLY A 181 -11.11 -0.96 -10.56
C GLY A 181 -10.75 -1.56 -9.20
N ARG A 182 -11.06 -0.85 -8.09
CA ARG A 182 -10.92 -1.33 -6.72
C ARG A 182 -12.10 -0.87 -5.86
N LEU A 183 -12.48 -1.68 -4.86
CA LEU A 183 -13.72 -1.45 -4.08
C LEU A 183 -13.51 -0.57 -2.86
N SER A 184 -12.30 -0.52 -2.29
CA SER A 184 -12.11 -0.05 -0.93
C SER A 184 -11.39 1.29 -0.83
N SER A 185 -10.18 1.38 -1.33
CA SER A 185 -9.37 2.58 -1.19
C SER A 185 -8.42 2.81 -2.36
N LEU A 186 -7.86 4.01 -2.39
CA LEU A 186 -6.70 4.37 -3.21
C LEU A 186 -5.63 4.92 -2.28
N LEU A 187 -4.42 4.36 -2.37
CA LEU A 187 -3.20 4.94 -1.83
C LEU A 187 -2.36 5.47 -3.00
N ASP A 188 -2.25 6.79 -3.09
CA ASP A 188 -1.46 7.49 -4.11
C ASP A 188 -0.17 8.02 -3.49
N VAL A 189 0.98 7.48 -3.89
CA VAL A 189 2.30 7.86 -3.41
C VAL A 189 3.04 8.61 -4.50
N GLU A 190 3.33 9.88 -4.24
CA GLU A 190 4.07 10.75 -5.14
C GLU A 190 5.54 10.82 -4.75
N LEU A 191 6.43 10.65 -5.73
CA LEU A 191 7.86 10.93 -5.57
C LEU A 191 8.14 12.43 -5.72
N LYS A 192 9.23 12.88 -5.11
CA LYS A 192 9.73 14.24 -5.28
C LYS A 192 9.99 14.53 -6.77
N ASP A 193 9.64 15.72 -7.21
CA ASP A 193 9.78 16.17 -8.61
C ASP A 193 10.22 17.65 -8.69
N ASP A 194 10.38 18.29 -7.55
CA ASP A 194 10.83 19.68 -7.47
C ASP A 194 12.35 19.71 -7.65
N ALA A 195 12.84 20.47 -8.65
CA ALA A 195 14.27 20.66 -8.81
C ALA A 195 14.80 21.55 -7.68
N PRO A 196 15.63 21.04 -6.77
CA PRO A 196 16.29 21.89 -5.81
C PRO A 196 17.30 22.80 -6.55
N GLU A 197 17.67 23.94 -5.97
CA GLU A 197 18.66 24.85 -6.56
C GLU A 197 20.04 24.20 -6.76
N LYS A 198 20.35 23.15 -6.01
CA LYS A 198 21.60 22.39 -6.03
C LYS A 198 21.32 20.92 -5.85
N VAL A 199 22.28 20.09 -6.21
CA VAL A 199 22.22 18.65 -5.89
C VAL A 199 22.14 18.47 -4.38
N LYS A 200 21.19 17.67 -3.95
CA LYS A 200 20.96 17.26 -2.56
C LYS A 200 21.06 15.75 -2.45
N GLY A 201 21.58 15.30 -1.32
CA GLY A 201 21.60 13.90 -0.94
C GLY A 201 20.93 13.69 0.40
N THR A 202 20.14 12.65 0.49
CA THR A 202 19.52 12.18 1.75
C THR A 202 19.76 10.69 1.84
N GLY A 203 20.15 10.20 3.01
CA GLY A 203 20.36 8.78 3.19
C GLY A 203 20.29 8.34 4.64
N GLY A 204 20.39 7.03 4.84
CA GLY A 204 20.42 6.43 6.16
C GLY A 204 21.14 5.09 6.15
N ILE A 205 21.83 4.80 7.26
CA ILE A 205 22.48 3.53 7.54
C ILE A 205 21.89 3.00 8.83
N GLY A 206 21.08 1.96 8.75
CA GLY A 206 20.45 1.28 9.87
C GLY A 206 21.04 -0.10 10.12
N LEU A 207 20.49 -0.83 11.11
CA LEU A 207 20.95 -2.17 11.43
C LEU A 207 20.67 -3.18 10.33
N ILE A 208 19.56 -3.04 9.60
CA ILE A 208 19.11 -4.04 8.62
C ILE A 208 19.05 -3.52 7.19
N SER A 209 19.13 -2.22 6.97
CA SER A 209 19.05 -1.60 5.65
C SER A 209 19.89 -0.35 5.56
N SER A 210 20.28 -0.01 4.33
CA SER A 210 20.86 1.29 3.97
C SER A 210 20.14 1.86 2.76
N ARG A 211 20.02 3.19 2.71
CA ARG A 211 19.37 3.91 1.63
C ARG A 211 20.11 5.19 1.29
N LEU A 212 20.00 5.59 0.03
CA LEU A 212 20.54 6.84 -0.48
C LEU A 212 19.62 7.38 -1.58
N THR A 213 19.27 8.64 -1.46
CA THR A 213 18.50 9.38 -2.46
C THR A 213 19.29 10.62 -2.86
N LEU A 214 19.49 10.80 -4.14
CA LEU A 214 20.12 11.97 -4.74
C LEU A 214 19.08 12.66 -5.63
N GLU A 215 18.99 13.97 -5.53
CA GLU A 215 18.09 14.78 -6.34
C GLU A 215 18.75 16.10 -6.73
N GLY A 216 18.44 16.62 -7.91
CA GLY A 216 19.07 17.86 -8.35
C GLY A 216 18.57 18.39 -9.68
N PRO A 217 19.06 19.60 -10.05
CA PRO A 217 18.85 20.15 -11.38
C PRO A 217 19.89 19.61 -12.37
N LEU A 218 19.48 19.47 -13.63
CA LEU A 218 20.36 19.33 -14.77
C LEU A 218 20.08 20.53 -15.70
N GLY A 219 20.79 21.65 -15.44
CA GLY A 219 20.44 22.95 -15.99
C GLY A 219 19.15 23.53 -15.42
N ASP A 220 18.57 24.52 -16.11
CA ASP A 220 17.41 25.29 -15.60
C ASP A 220 16.04 24.62 -15.88
N LYS A 221 16.00 23.57 -16.70
CA LYS A 221 14.77 22.99 -17.23
C LYS A 221 14.55 21.52 -16.82
N THR A 222 15.57 20.87 -16.28
CA THR A 222 15.51 19.42 -15.97
C THR A 222 15.71 19.19 -14.50
N SER A 223 14.85 18.40 -13.89
CA SER A 223 15.02 17.81 -12.55
C SER A 223 15.25 16.31 -12.66
N TRP A 224 16.05 15.78 -11.74
CA TRP A 224 16.25 14.34 -11.63
C TRP A 224 16.27 13.92 -10.16
N LEU A 225 15.86 12.67 -9.95
CA LEU A 225 15.94 11.97 -8.68
C LEU A 225 16.41 10.55 -8.96
N VAL A 226 17.37 10.07 -8.17
CA VAL A 226 17.80 8.66 -8.14
C VAL A 226 17.83 8.22 -6.69
N SER A 227 17.21 7.09 -6.39
CA SER A 227 17.13 6.54 -5.05
C SER A 227 17.41 5.05 -5.07
N GLY A 228 18.23 4.59 -4.14
CA GLY A 228 18.52 3.19 -3.90
C GLY A 228 18.35 2.82 -2.42
N ARG A 229 17.81 1.64 -2.16
CA ARG A 229 17.72 1.04 -0.83
C ARG A 229 18.05 -0.45 -0.93
N ARG A 230 18.75 -0.97 0.05
CA ARG A 230 19.03 -2.39 0.17
C ARG A 230 18.97 -2.82 1.63
N SER A 231 18.34 -3.97 1.90
CA SER A 231 18.44 -4.65 3.19
C SER A 231 19.57 -5.68 3.18
N TYR A 232 20.10 -5.95 4.35
CA TYR A 232 21.13 -6.95 4.60
C TYR A 232 20.80 -7.77 5.85
N ALA A 233 19.55 -8.15 6.01
CA ALA A 233 19.07 -8.98 7.12
C ALA A 233 19.78 -10.35 7.15
N ASP A 234 20.29 -10.83 6.00
CA ASP A 234 21.12 -12.03 5.89
C ASP A 234 22.42 -11.96 6.68
N LEU A 235 22.96 -10.77 7.00
CA LEU A 235 24.13 -10.65 7.86
C LEU A 235 23.88 -11.21 9.27
N PHE A 236 22.65 -11.04 9.80
CA PHE A 236 22.28 -11.61 11.10
C PHE A 236 22.15 -13.14 11.03
N LEU A 237 21.69 -13.68 9.91
CA LEU A 237 21.64 -15.13 9.70
C LEU A 237 23.05 -15.73 9.68
N ARG A 238 24.01 -15.05 9.07
CA ARG A 238 25.43 -15.47 9.05
C ARG A 238 26.09 -15.45 10.42
N MET A 239 25.59 -14.64 11.35
CA MET A 239 26.07 -14.59 12.75
C MET A 239 25.43 -15.67 13.64
N SER A 240 24.46 -16.43 13.15
CA SER A 240 23.81 -17.51 13.88
C SER A 240 24.83 -18.61 14.27
N SER A 241 24.60 -19.27 15.39
CA SER A 241 25.36 -20.47 15.76
C SER A 241 24.98 -21.72 14.95
N ASP A 242 23.80 -21.66 14.28
CA ASP A 242 23.28 -22.75 13.47
C ASP A 242 23.90 -22.71 12.05
N PRO A 243 24.64 -23.78 11.64
CA PRO A 243 25.31 -23.86 10.34
C PRO A 243 24.36 -23.77 9.14
N GLU A 244 23.11 -24.24 9.26
CA GLU A 244 22.14 -24.17 8.17
C GLU A 244 21.64 -22.74 7.98
N LYS A 245 21.37 -22.00 9.05
CA LYS A 245 21.00 -20.60 8.98
C LYS A 245 22.08 -19.70 8.37
N LYS A 246 23.35 -20.06 8.54
CA LYS A 246 24.46 -19.31 7.91
C LYS A 246 24.45 -19.37 6.39
N LYS A 247 23.79 -20.37 5.80
CA LYS A 247 23.66 -20.56 4.37
C LYS A 247 22.44 -19.87 3.80
N GLU A 248 21.56 -19.35 4.65
CA GLU A 248 20.35 -18.68 4.24
C GLU A 248 20.64 -17.21 3.87
N TYR A 249 19.92 -16.69 2.87
CA TYR A 249 20.00 -15.31 2.44
C TYR A 249 18.59 -14.71 2.49
N LEU A 250 18.48 -13.53 3.08
CA LEU A 250 17.24 -12.75 3.12
C LEU A 250 17.56 -11.29 2.88
N TYR A 251 17.24 -10.79 1.70
CA TYR A 251 17.45 -9.40 1.35
C TYR A 251 16.40 -8.91 0.36
N PHE A 252 16.23 -7.60 0.34
CA PHE A 252 15.55 -6.89 -0.74
C PHE A 252 16.39 -5.70 -1.21
N TYR A 253 16.06 -5.19 -2.38
CA TYR A 253 16.53 -3.92 -2.87
C TYR A 253 15.43 -3.16 -3.61
N ASP A 254 15.55 -1.83 -3.58
CA ASP A 254 14.73 -0.89 -4.34
C ASP A 254 15.63 0.05 -5.13
N PHE A 255 15.16 0.38 -6.30
CA PHE A 255 15.72 1.41 -7.14
C PHE A 255 14.60 2.28 -7.71
N ASN A 256 14.73 3.60 -7.56
CA ASN A 256 13.86 4.59 -8.18
C ASN A 256 14.72 5.55 -9.01
N ALA A 257 14.25 5.87 -10.20
CA ALA A 257 14.83 6.93 -11.04
C ALA A 257 13.70 7.74 -11.68
N LYS A 258 13.76 9.06 -11.53
CA LYS A 258 12.79 9.99 -12.10
C LYS A 258 13.53 11.13 -12.77
N VAL A 259 13.10 11.47 -13.98
CA VAL A 259 13.60 12.64 -14.73
C VAL A 259 12.39 13.40 -15.24
N SER A 260 12.39 14.70 -15.06
CA SER A 260 11.38 15.60 -15.61
C SER A 260 12.04 16.73 -16.36
N HIS A 261 11.58 17.01 -17.56
CA HIS A 261 12.12 18.06 -18.42
C HIS A 261 11.03 19.02 -18.89
N ARG A 262 11.27 20.31 -18.73
CA ARG A 262 10.39 21.37 -19.22
C ARG A 262 10.79 21.73 -20.64
N LEU A 263 10.02 21.24 -21.63
CA LEU A 263 10.25 21.54 -23.05
C LEU A 263 9.97 23.01 -23.35
N SER A 264 8.84 23.53 -22.83
CA SER A 264 8.38 24.89 -22.99
C SER A 264 7.76 25.43 -21.70
N MET A 265 7.15 26.62 -21.73
CA MET A 265 6.35 27.14 -20.60
C MET A 265 5.01 26.39 -20.43
N THR A 266 4.60 25.66 -21.46
CA THR A 266 3.31 24.91 -21.49
C THR A 266 3.52 23.41 -21.47
N ASP A 267 4.76 22.92 -21.70
CA ASP A 267 5.01 21.50 -21.92
C ASP A 267 6.07 20.96 -20.94
N LYS A 268 5.71 19.90 -20.22
CA LYS A 268 6.60 19.12 -19.35
C LYS A 268 6.48 17.65 -19.69
N VAL A 269 7.60 16.99 -19.89
CA VAL A 269 7.69 15.53 -20.06
C VAL A 269 8.47 14.91 -18.91
N GLY A 270 8.24 13.67 -18.65
CA GLY A 270 9.02 12.96 -17.65
C GLY A 270 8.96 11.45 -17.82
N LEU A 271 9.94 10.81 -17.18
CA LEU A 271 10.09 9.35 -17.08
C LEU A 271 10.31 9.00 -15.62
N ASN A 272 9.60 7.97 -15.16
CA ASN A 272 9.82 7.37 -13.85
C ASN A 272 10.01 5.87 -14.01
N ILE A 273 10.98 5.30 -13.29
CA ILE A 273 11.27 3.87 -13.24
C ILE A 273 11.39 3.46 -11.78
N TYR A 274 10.72 2.38 -11.41
CA TYR A 274 10.89 1.69 -10.15
C TYR A 274 11.22 0.22 -10.41
N ASN A 275 12.18 -0.33 -9.68
CA ASN A 275 12.48 -1.76 -9.64
C ASN A 275 12.80 -2.18 -8.21
N GLY A 276 11.98 -3.07 -7.66
CA GLY A 276 12.19 -3.64 -6.34
C GLY A 276 12.08 -5.16 -6.39
N ARG A 277 12.97 -5.86 -5.68
CA ARG A 277 12.96 -7.32 -5.64
C ARG A 277 13.43 -7.85 -4.31
N ASP A 278 12.78 -8.91 -3.88
CA ASP A 278 13.12 -9.72 -2.71
C ASP A 278 13.74 -11.03 -3.12
N ARG A 279 14.63 -11.54 -2.27
CA ARG A 279 15.18 -12.89 -2.34
C ARG A 279 15.26 -13.50 -0.95
N PHE A 280 14.69 -14.68 -0.82
CA PHE A 280 14.86 -15.57 0.31
C PHE A 280 15.40 -16.90 -0.22
N ILE A 281 16.59 -17.29 0.20
CA ILE A 281 17.26 -18.53 -0.19
C ILE A 281 17.48 -19.35 1.07
N SER A 282 16.96 -20.57 1.07
CA SER A 282 17.06 -21.49 2.21
C SER A 282 17.32 -22.92 1.77
N SER A 283 17.55 -23.80 2.73
CA SER A 283 17.69 -25.24 2.48
C SER A 283 16.42 -25.88 1.90
N PHE A 284 15.26 -25.28 2.14
CA PHE A 284 13.96 -25.75 1.64
C PHE A 284 13.68 -25.31 0.21
N GLY A 285 14.23 -24.18 -0.22
CA GLY A 285 14.01 -23.60 -1.51
C GLY A 285 14.31 -22.11 -1.56
N ASP A 286 14.17 -21.55 -2.76
CA ASP A 286 14.45 -20.15 -3.04
C ASP A 286 13.14 -19.46 -3.44
N ILE A 287 12.85 -18.32 -2.84
CA ILE A 287 11.69 -17.47 -3.15
C ILE A 287 12.20 -16.13 -3.64
N GLY A 288 11.74 -15.71 -4.82
CA GLY A 288 11.96 -14.38 -5.34
C GLY A 288 10.64 -13.72 -5.72
N TYR A 289 10.46 -12.42 -5.41
CA TYR A 289 9.31 -11.66 -5.91
C TYR A 289 9.66 -10.18 -6.02
N GLY A 290 8.88 -9.44 -6.82
CA GLY A 290 9.13 -8.02 -6.96
C GLY A 290 8.29 -7.35 -8.03
N ASN A 291 8.38 -6.01 -8.04
CA ASN A 291 7.71 -5.14 -9.00
C ASN A 291 8.73 -4.45 -9.90
N PHE A 292 8.37 -4.32 -11.16
CA PHE A 292 8.96 -3.39 -12.10
C PHE A 292 7.89 -2.45 -12.62
N VAL A 293 8.15 -1.16 -12.55
CA VAL A 293 7.25 -0.10 -13.02
C VAL A 293 8.03 0.87 -13.89
N ALA A 294 7.48 1.23 -15.01
CA ALA A 294 7.97 2.31 -15.86
C ALA A 294 6.81 3.19 -16.31
N SER A 295 6.95 4.50 -16.18
CA SER A 295 5.95 5.44 -16.65
C SER A 295 6.57 6.62 -17.37
N ALA A 296 5.97 7.01 -18.50
CA ALA A 296 6.28 8.23 -19.21
C ALA A 296 5.05 9.14 -19.19
N PHE A 297 5.26 10.44 -19.04
CA PHE A 297 4.16 11.38 -19.06
C PHE A 297 4.49 12.62 -19.88
N TRP A 298 3.46 13.21 -20.43
CA TRP A 298 3.46 14.53 -21.04
C TRP A 298 2.32 15.36 -20.48
N ASN A 299 2.67 16.47 -19.87
CA ASN A 299 1.76 17.49 -19.37
C ASN A 299 1.72 18.65 -20.35
N HIS A 300 0.53 19.09 -20.76
CA HIS A 300 0.34 20.22 -21.66
C HIS A 300 -0.70 21.20 -21.12
N ILE A 301 -0.34 22.48 -21.12
CA ILE A 301 -1.22 23.58 -20.74
C ILE A 301 -1.73 24.24 -22.04
N PHE A 302 -3.00 24.01 -22.38
CA PHE A 302 -3.65 24.65 -23.53
C PHE A 302 -3.98 26.11 -23.25
N SER A 303 -4.38 26.41 -22.03
CA SER A 303 -4.72 27.75 -21.55
C SER A 303 -4.65 27.79 -20.03
N ASP A 304 -4.85 28.98 -19.42
CA ASP A 304 -4.92 29.12 -17.97
C ASP A 304 -6.08 28.30 -17.32
N LYS A 305 -7.00 27.78 -18.14
CA LYS A 305 -8.17 27.02 -17.71
C LYS A 305 -8.15 25.55 -18.10
N LEU A 306 -7.34 25.16 -19.09
CA LEU A 306 -7.35 23.81 -19.64
C LEU A 306 -5.95 23.20 -19.61
N PHE A 307 -5.84 22.11 -18.87
CA PHE A 307 -4.64 21.30 -18.69
C PHE A 307 -4.91 19.86 -19.15
N SER A 308 -3.90 19.21 -19.75
CA SER A 308 -3.95 17.78 -20.03
C SER A 308 -2.70 17.05 -19.54
N LYS A 309 -2.88 15.75 -19.27
CA LYS A 309 -1.80 14.81 -18.95
C LYS A 309 -2.01 13.52 -19.74
N LEU A 310 -1.06 13.20 -20.60
CA LEU A 310 -0.94 11.88 -21.24
C LEU A 310 0.06 11.06 -20.43
N SER A 311 -0.30 9.84 -20.07
CA SER A 311 0.58 8.90 -19.37
C SER A 311 0.60 7.55 -20.08
N LEU A 312 1.81 6.98 -20.21
CA LEU A 312 2.04 5.63 -20.69
C LEU A 312 2.72 4.85 -19.57
N ASN A 313 2.06 3.82 -19.08
CA ASN A 313 2.47 3.07 -17.89
C ASN A 313 2.70 1.59 -18.22
N TYR A 314 3.77 1.03 -17.70
CA TYR A 314 4.02 -0.41 -17.70
C TYR A 314 4.24 -0.87 -16.26
N THR A 315 3.57 -1.94 -15.88
CA THR A 315 3.73 -2.59 -14.57
C THR A 315 3.90 -4.08 -14.76
N LYS A 316 4.85 -4.65 -14.05
CA LYS A 316 5.01 -6.10 -13.91
C LYS A 316 5.23 -6.44 -12.45
N TYR A 317 4.40 -7.33 -11.92
CA TYR A 317 4.66 -8.03 -10.68
C TYR A 317 4.95 -9.49 -11.00
N SER A 318 6.02 -10.04 -10.45
CA SER A 318 6.40 -11.43 -10.67
C SER A 318 6.94 -12.08 -9.40
N TYR A 319 6.73 -13.39 -9.29
CA TYR A 319 7.38 -14.21 -8.28
C TYR A 319 7.89 -15.51 -8.87
N ASP A 320 8.92 -16.06 -8.24
CA ASP A 320 9.52 -17.35 -8.52
C ASP A 320 9.72 -18.12 -7.22
N LEU A 321 9.42 -19.40 -7.26
CA LEU A 321 9.64 -20.35 -6.18
C LEU A 321 10.40 -21.55 -6.73
N THR A 322 11.59 -21.82 -6.17
CA THR A 322 12.40 -23.00 -6.53
C THR A 322 12.47 -23.93 -5.34
N TRP A 323 12.20 -25.21 -5.54
CA TRP A 323 12.33 -26.21 -4.48
C TRP A 323 12.97 -27.48 -4.99
N LYS A 324 13.57 -28.25 -4.10
CA LYS A 324 14.17 -29.55 -4.43
C LYS A 324 13.09 -30.62 -4.51
N VAL A 325 13.17 -31.44 -5.56
CA VAL A 325 12.32 -32.63 -5.78
C VAL A 325 13.25 -33.80 -6.04
N THR A 326 13.51 -34.63 -5.03
CA THR A 326 14.48 -35.72 -5.10
C THR A 326 15.85 -35.19 -5.55
N ASP A 327 16.34 -35.57 -6.73
CA ASP A 327 17.66 -35.18 -7.26
C ASP A 327 17.60 -34.02 -8.27
N SER A 328 16.43 -33.39 -8.44
CA SER A 328 16.22 -32.27 -9.36
C SER A 328 15.63 -31.05 -8.63
N ARG A 329 15.71 -29.89 -9.30
CA ARG A 329 15.01 -28.67 -8.87
C ARG A 329 13.78 -28.48 -9.73
N ALA A 330 12.67 -28.10 -9.09
CA ALA A 330 11.49 -27.58 -9.77
C ALA A 330 11.40 -26.07 -9.50
N GLU A 331 11.02 -25.33 -10.51
CA GLU A 331 10.81 -23.88 -10.44
C GLU A 331 9.39 -23.53 -10.87
N TRP A 332 8.70 -22.77 -10.07
CA TRP A 332 7.41 -22.15 -10.39
C TRP A 332 7.59 -20.67 -10.59
N GLN A 333 7.13 -20.17 -11.72
CA GLN A 333 7.09 -18.76 -12.06
C GLN A 333 5.65 -18.30 -12.28
N SER A 334 5.32 -17.11 -11.78
CA SER A 334 4.04 -16.44 -12.01
C SER A 334 4.25 -14.95 -12.19
N ASP A 335 3.42 -14.31 -13.01
CA ASP A 335 3.44 -12.87 -13.20
C ASP A 335 2.09 -12.29 -13.63
N ILE A 336 1.90 -11.00 -13.29
CA ILE A 336 0.86 -10.13 -13.86
C ILE A 336 1.54 -8.91 -14.48
N GLN A 337 1.12 -8.53 -15.68
CA GLN A 337 1.66 -7.40 -16.41
C GLN A 337 0.54 -6.53 -16.97
N ASN A 338 0.76 -5.20 -16.94
CA ASN A 338 -0.16 -4.22 -17.53
C ASN A 338 0.60 -3.24 -18.42
N VAL A 339 -0.02 -2.91 -19.54
CA VAL A 339 0.35 -1.77 -20.39
C VAL A 339 -0.84 -0.84 -20.42
N GLU A 340 -0.68 0.39 -19.93
CA GLU A 340 -1.75 1.38 -19.81
C GLU A 340 -1.40 2.65 -20.57
N ALA A 341 -2.37 3.18 -21.33
CA ALA A 341 -2.37 4.54 -21.86
C ALA A 341 -3.55 5.30 -21.24
N ARG A 342 -3.27 6.49 -20.67
CA ARG A 342 -4.25 7.33 -19.98
C ARG A 342 -4.12 8.76 -20.46
N LEU A 343 -5.25 9.39 -20.77
CA LEU A 343 -5.36 10.80 -21.13
C LEU A 343 -6.36 11.47 -20.20
N ASP A 344 -5.88 12.40 -19.40
CA ASP A 344 -6.63 13.15 -18.40
C ASP A 344 -6.72 14.63 -18.80
N PHE A 345 -7.88 15.24 -18.62
CA PHE A 345 -8.09 16.68 -18.76
C PHE A 345 -8.62 17.27 -17.47
N SER A 346 -8.07 18.42 -17.08
CA SER A 346 -8.58 19.27 -16.00
C SER A 346 -8.98 20.63 -16.61
N HIS A 347 -10.23 21.02 -16.44
CA HIS A 347 -10.81 22.18 -17.10
C HIS A 347 -11.54 23.08 -16.10
N ALA A 348 -10.92 24.19 -15.75
CA ALA A 348 -11.53 25.24 -14.92
C ALA A 348 -12.46 26.12 -15.77
N ILE A 349 -13.74 25.75 -15.85
CA ILE A 349 -14.73 26.51 -16.62
C ILE A 349 -14.90 27.92 -16.03
N SER A 350 -14.93 27.97 -14.69
CA SER A 350 -15.01 29.22 -13.91
C SER A 350 -14.40 28.99 -12.53
N ASP A 351 -14.28 30.02 -11.71
CA ASP A 351 -13.83 29.93 -10.30
C ASP A 351 -14.73 29.03 -9.42
N LYS A 352 -15.94 28.72 -9.91
CA LYS A 352 -16.93 27.90 -9.21
C LYS A 352 -17.10 26.51 -9.80
N LEU A 353 -16.57 26.23 -10.98
CA LEU A 353 -16.81 24.97 -11.70
C LEU A 353 -15.53 24.44 -12.32
N ASN A 354 -15.06 23.30 -11.80
CA ASN A 354 -13.95 22.53 -12.34
C ASN A 354 -14.46 21.20 -12.89
N LEU A 355 -14.06 20.86 -14.10
CA LEU A 355 -14.36 19.59 -14.75
C LEU A 355 -13.10 18.74 -14.84
N GLN A 356 -13.27 17.42 -14.69
CA GLN A 356 -12.24 16.40 -14.94
C GLN A 356 -12.84 15.36 -15.87
N TYR A 357 -12.19 15.08 -16.98
CA TYR A 357 -12.62 14.05 -17.91
C TYR A 357 -11.44 13.40 -18.62
N GLY A 358 -11.65 12.21 -19.11
CA GLY A 358 -10.56 11.49 -19.75
C GLY A 358 -10.92 10.06 -20.15
N ALA A 359 -9.90 9.38 -20.67
CA ALA A 359 -10.00 7.99 -21.08
C ALA A 359 -8.75 7.21 -20.70
N THR A 360 -8.94 5.91 -20.44
CA THR A 360 -7.85 4.97 -20.15
C THR A 360 -8.06 3.69 -20.95
N THR A 361 -6.96 3.14 -21.46
CA THR A 361 -6.92 1.80 -22.05
C THR A 361 -5.82 1.02 -21.40
N THR A 362 -6.15 -0.17 -20.87
CA THR A 362 -5.18 -1.07 -20.22
C THR A 362 -5.26 -2.45 -20.81
N TYR A 363 -4.12 -2.98 -21.24
CA TYR A 363 -3.97 -4.37 -21.63
C TYR A 363 -3.35 -5.14 -20.47
N HIS A 364 -4.06 -6.20 -20.02
CA HIS A 364 -3.66 -7.06 -18.91
C HIS A 364 -3.22 -8.42 -19.40
N MET A 365 -2.14 -8.93 -18.82
CA MET A 365 -1.62 -10.28 -19.05
C MET A 365 -1.45 -10.98 -17.71
N PHE A 366 -2.07 -12.15 -17.56
CA PHE A 366 -1.98 -12.99 -16.36
C PHE A 366 -1.32 -14.30 -16.73
N ASN A 367 -0.22 -14.61 -16.07
CA ASN A 367 0.52 -15.86 -16.20
C ASN A 367 0.52 -16.56 -14.84
N PRO A 368 -0.48 -17.42 -14.56
CA PRO A 368 -0.69 -17.98 -13.22
C PRO A 368 0.39 -18.96 -12.81
N ALA A 369 0.89 -19.79 -13.75
CA ALA A 369 1.98 -20.71 -13.43
C ALA A 369 2.70 -21.20 -14.70
N LEU A 370 4.03 -21.19 -14.61
CA LEU A 370 4.93 -21.99 -15.43
C LEU A 370 5.79 -22.80 -14.47
N ILE A 371 5.70 -24.12 -14.52
CA ILE A 371 6.52 -25.02 -13.72
C ILE A 371 7.49 -25.74 -14.65
N THR A 372 8.76 -25.58 -14.35
CA THR A 372 9.85 -26.25 -15.08
C THR A 372 10.59 -27.20 -14.14
N ARG A 373 11.00 -28.36 -14.65
CA ARG A 373 11.81 -29.33 -13.93
C ARG A 373 12.72 -30.05 -14.91
N ALA A 374 14.02 -30.10 -14.61
CA ALA A 374 14.98 -30.78 -15.46
C ALA A 374 14.59 -32.25 -15.69
N GLY A 375 14.56 -32.69 -16.94
CA GLY A 375 14.19 -34.05 -17.35
C GLY A 375 12.68 -34.32 -17.45
N TYR A 376 11.84 -33.30 -17.27
CA TYR A 376 10.38 -33.41 -17.40
C TYR A 376 9.85 -32.34 -18.36
N SER A 377 8.68 -32.58 -18.95
CA SER A 377 8.00 -31.55 -19.75
C SER A 377 7.54 -30.40 -18.86
N ASP A 378 7.64 -29.16 -19.34
CA ASP A 378 7.13 -27.99 -18.67
C ASP A 378 5.61 -28.10 -18.50
N PHE A 379 5.13 -27.77 -17.27
CA PHE A 379 3.71 -27.60 -17.02
C PHE A 379 3.39 -26.10 -17.05
N ARG A 380 2.42 -25.72 -17.86
CA ARG A 380 1.98 -24.33 -17.99
C ARG A 380 0.47 -24.24 -17.82
N MET A 381 0.03 -23.50 -16.82
CA MET A 381 -1.38 -23.12 -16.68
C MET A 381 -1.78 -22.14 -17.78
N ASN A 382 -3.07 -22.17 -18.13
CA ASN A 382 -3.62 -21.28 -19.15
C ASN A 382 -3.43 -19.82 -18.77
N ARG A 383 -2.86 -19.03 -19.68
CA ARG A 383 -2.77 -17.58 -19.54
C ARG A 383 -4.13 -16.95 -19.75
N SER A 384 -4.37 -15.86 -19.08
CA SER A 384 -5.54 -15.02 -19.29
C SER A 384 -5.11 -13.63 -19.76
N TYR A 385 -5.89 -13.05 -20.65
CA TYR A 385 -5.68 -11.71 -21.19
C TYR A 385 -6.97 -10.91 -21.08
N ALA A 386 -6.83 -9.62 -20.81
CA ALA A 386 -7.98 -8.73 -20.81
C ALA A 386 -7.61 -7.35 -21.37
N LEU A 387 -8.59 -6.71 -22.01
CA LEU A 387 -8.50 -5.35 -22.49
C LEU A 387 -9.57 -4.52 -21.75
N GLU A 388 -9.12 -3.54 -20.97
CA GLU A 388 -9.98 -2.64 -20.22
C GLU A 388 -9.98 -1.27 -20.89
N HIS A 389 -11.18 -0.76 -21.23
CA HIS A 389 -11.38 0.60 -21.73
C HIS A 389 -12.27 1.36 -20.77
N THR A 390 -11.86 2.55 -20.41
CA THR A 390 -12.61 3.40 -19.50
C THR A 390 -12.72 4.81 -20.03
N ILE A 391 -13.89 5.40 -19.89
CA ILE A 391 -14.11 6.83 -20.02
C ILE A 391 -14.69 7.36 -18.72
N TYR A 392 -14.36 8.59 -18.36
CA TYR A 392 -14.89 9.21 -17.14
C TYR A 392 -15.12 10.69 -17.31
N PHE A 393 -16.04 11.20 -16.49
CA PHE A 393 -16.36 12.61 -16.35
C PHE A 393 -16.64 12.90 -14.87
N GLY A 394 -16.09 14.00 -14.35
CA GLY A 394 -16.34 14.48 -12.99
C GLY A 394 -16.38 15.99 -12.94
N SER A 395 -17.03 16.50 -11.92
CA SER A 395 -17.18 17.92 -11.68
C SER A 395 -17.05 18.24 -10.21
N GLU A 396 -16.37 19.34 -9.88
CA GLU A 396 -16.45 19.98 -8.58
C GLU A 396 -17.04 21.37 -8.75
N GLN A 397 -18.12 21.66 -7.99
CA GLN A 397 -18.90 22.88 -8.13
C GLN A 397 -19.16 23.55 -6.78
N HIS A 398 -18.75 24.79 -6.65
CA HIS A 398 -19.09 25.67 -5.54
C HIS A 398 -20.45 26.34 -5.77
N LEU A 399 -21.51 25.74 -5.21
CA LEU A 399 -22.87 26.24 -5.36
C LEU A 399 -23.08 27.57 -4.58
N SER A 400 -22.41 27.63 -3.39
CA SER A 400 -22.39 28.83 -2.55
C SER A 400 -21.09 28.88 -1.75
N LYS A 401 -20.91 29.90 -0.89
CA LYS A 401 -19.79 29.95 0.05
C LYS A 401 -19.82 28.79 1.08
N ALA A 402 -21.02 28.27 1.35
CA ALA A 402 -21.23 27.20 2.32
C ALA A 402 -21.34 25.80 1.67
N ILE A 403 -21.72 25.70 0.41
CA ILE A 403 -22.04 24.42 -0.24
C ILE A 403 -21.12 24.18 -1.42
N THR A 404 -20.38 23.07 -1.36
CA THR A 404 -19.60 22.53 -2.48
C THR A 404 -20.04 21.10 -2.75
N VAL A 405 -20.21 20.76 -4.01
CA VAL A 405 -20.57 19.41 -4.46
C VAL A 405 -19.50 18.89 -5.42
N ASN A 406 -19.21 17.61 -5.36
CA ASN A 406 -18.50 16.89 -6.39
C ASN A 406 -19.37 15.73 -6.88
N TYR A 407 -19.32 15.45 -8.15
CA TYR A 407 -20.02 14.31 -8.74
C TYR A 407 -19.30 13.83 -9.99
N GLY A 408 -19.45 12.56 -10.30
CA GLY A 408 -18.84 12.00 -11.49
C GLY A 408 -19.36 10.61 -11.83
N ALA A 409 -19.14 10.26 -13.08
CA ALA A 409 -19.45 8.96 -13.65
C ALA A 409 -18.24 8.41 -14.40
N ARG A 410 -18.07 7.11 -14.34
CA ARG A 410 -17.05 6.33 -15.04
C ARG A 410 -17.73 5.13 -15.69
N LEU A 411 -17.38 4.81 -16.92
CA LEU A 411 -17.86 3.63 -17.61
C LEU A 411 -16.68 2.79 -18.04
N THR A 412 -16.64 1.56 -17.58
CA THR A 412 -15.57 0.61 -17.90
C THR A 412 -16.11 -0.56 -18.71
N ALA A 413 -15.46 -0.85 -19.82
CA ALA A 413 -15.64 -2.06 -20.61
C ALA A 413 -14.43 -2.98 -20.42
N PHE A 414 -14.63 -4.08 -19.71
CA PHE A 414 -13.62 -5.11 -19.46
C PHE A 414 -13.87 -6.32 -20.37
N ARG A 415 -12.91 -6.64 -21.24
CA ARG A 415 -13.03 -7.64 -22.30
C ARG A 415 -12.03 -8.76 -22.09
N ASN A 416 -12.52 -9.96 -21.79
CA ASN A 416 -11.67 -11.15 -21.74
C ASN A 416 -11.26 -11.58 -23.15
N MET A 417 -9.97 -11.89 -23.34
CA MET A 417 -9.40 -12.22 -24.64
C MET A 417 -8.67 -13.57 -24.63
N GLY A 418 -8.66 -14.30 -25.75
CA GLY A 418 -7.80 -15.46 -25.98
C GLY A 418 -6.36 -15.03 -26.33
N LYS A 419 -5.36 -15.90 -26.28
CA LYS A 419 -5.40 -17.37 -26.32
C LYS A 419 -5.65 -17.94 -24.92
N THR A 420 -6.73 -18.70 -24.74
CA THR A 420 -7.03 -19.37 -23.46
C THR A 420 -7.99 -20.54 -23.66
N LEU A 421 -7.97 -21.48 -22.71
CA LEU A 421 -8.98 -22.53 -22.56
C LEU A 421 -9.93 -22.10 -21.44
N GLN A 422 -11.21 -21.86 -21.78
CA GLN A 422 -12.25 -21.47 -20.81
C GLN A 422 -13.06 -22.67 -20.43
N TYR A 423 -13.05 -23.04 -19.14
CA TYR A 423 -13.89 -24.10 -18.59
C TYR A 423 -15.31 -23.58 -18.34
N HIS A 424 -16.30 -24.45 -18.56
CA HIS A 424 -17.70 -24.22 -18.22
C HIS A 424 -18.07 -25.13 -17.06
N TYR A 425 -18.92 -24.63 -16.18
CA TYR A 425 -19.35 -25.34 -14.97
C TYR A 425 -20.87 -25.49 -14.94
N ASP A 426 -21.34 -26.59 -14.39
CA ASP A 426 -22.75 -26.80 -14.10
C ASP A 426 -23.16 -26.14 -12.76
N ASN A 427 -24.40 -26.37 -12.33
CA ASN A 427 -24.92 -25.80 -11.08
C ASN A 427 -24.25 -26.37 -9.82
N ASN A 428 -23.53 -27.48 -9.92
CA ASN A 428 -22.78 -28.12 -8.84
C ASN A 428 -21.31 -27.65 -8.83
N TYR A 429 -20.94 -26.77 -9.77
CA TYR A 429 -19.57 -26.35 -10.03
C TYR A 429 -18.65 -27.45 -10.57
N ASP A 430 -19.20 -28.50 -11.17
CA ASP A 430 -18.46 -29.52 -11.88
C ASP A 430 -18.23 -29.07 -13.33
N VAL A 431 -17.08 -29.46 -13.90
CA VAL A 431 -16.75 -29.09 -15.28
C VAL A 431 -17.70 -29.79 -16.25
N SER A 432 -18.53 -29.02 -16.95
CA SER A 432 -19.47 -29.48 -17.98
C SER A 432 -18.91 -29.41 -19.40
N GLY A 433 -17.78 -28.72 -19.61
CA GLY A 433 -17.14 -28.57 -20.90
C GLY A 433 -16.02 -27.54 -20.89
N ALA A 434 -15.38 -27.34 -22.02
CA ALA A 434 -14.37 -26.28 -22.18
C ALA A 434 -14.40 -25.76 -23.63
N THR A 435 -14.07 -24.48 -23.80
CA THR A 435 -13.95 -23.83 -25.12
C THR A 435 -12.57 -23.19 -25.27
N GLU A 436 -11.86 -23.54 -26.33
CA GLU A 436 -10.59 -22.88 -26.67
C GLU A 436 -10.84 -21.63 -27.51
N TYR A 437 -10.23 -20.53 -27.12
CA TYR A 437 -10.30 -19.24 -27.82
C TYR A 437 -8.92 -18.89 -28.41
N GLY A 438 -8.89 -18.58 -29.70
CA GLY A 438 -7.68 -18.16 -30.41
C GLY A 438 -7.15 -16.80 -29.94
N SER A 439 -5.90 -16.50 -30.28
CA SER A 439 -5.23 -15.25 -29.89
C SER A 439 -6.00 -14.00 -30.34
N GLY A 440 -6.19 -13.05 -29.45
CA GLY A 440 -6.87 -11.79 -29.70
C GLY A 440 -8.40 -11.88 -29.80
N LYS A 441 -9.01 -13.08 -29.76
CA LYS A 441 -10.47 -13.23 -29.83
C LYS A 441 -11.09 -12.79 -28.50
N ILE A 442 -11.98 -11.81 -28.54
CA ILE A 442 -12.81 -11.41 -27.39
C ILE A 442 -13.89 -12.47 -27.21
N TYR A 443 -13.98 -13.08 -26.00
CA TYR A 443 -14.96 -14.11 -25.72
C TYR A 443 -15.97 -13.74 -24.64
N HIS A 444 -15.67 -12.70 -23.82
CA HIS A 444 -16.62 -12.14 -22.87
C HIS A 444 -16.38 -10.64 -22.67
N THR A 445 -17.45 -9.90 -22.31
CA THR A 445 -17.37 -8.46 -22.04
C THR A 445 -18.26 -8.09 -20.88
N TYR A 446 -17.69 -7.40 -19.90
CA TYR A 446 -18.42 -6.72 -18.85
C TYR A 446 -18.41 -5.22 -19.13
N ILE A 447 -19.58 -4.58 -19.07
CA ILE A 447 -19.70 -3.13 -19.09
C ILE A 447 -20.26 -2.72 -17.73
N ARG A 448 -19.54 -1.87 -16.99
CA ARG A 448 -19.91 -1.45 -15.64
C ARG A 448 -19.79 0.06 -15.48
N PRO A 449 -20.88 0.72 -15.10
CA PRO A 449 -20.83 2.13 -14.67
C PRO A 449 -20.36 2.22 -13.22
N GLU A 450 -19.64 3.27 -12.89
CA GLU A 450 -19.28 3.67 -11.54
C GLU A 450 -19.73 5.12 -11.31
N PHE A 451 -20.23 5.41 -10.10
CA PHE A 451 -20.75 6.75 -9.76
C PHE A 451 -20.14 7.22 -8.45
N ARG A 452 -19.88 8.51 -8.36
CA ARG A 452 -19.42 9.16 -7.14
C ARG A 452 -20.12 10.48 -6.97
N ALA A 453 -20.52 10.77 -5.73
CA ALA A 453 -21.10 12.03 -5.34
C ALA A 453 -20.61 12.41 -3.94
N GLY A 454 -20.29 13.68 -3.74
CA GLY A 454 -19.89 14.23 -2.47
C GLY A 454 -20.50 15.61 -2.26
N LEU A 455 -20.82 15.90 -1.01
CA LEU A 455 -21.35 17.16 -0.55
C LEU A 455 -20.56 17.63 0.65
N VAL A 456 -20.17 18.90 0.66
CA VAL A 456 -19.71 19.60 1.84
C VAL A 456 -20.68 20.74 2.13
N TYR A 457 -21.14 20.79 3.37
CA TYR A 457 -21.87 21.91 3.91
C TYR A 457 -21.09 22.54 5.07
N LYS A 458 -20.52 23.72 4.85
CA LYS A 458 -19.84 24.50 5.87
C LYS A 458 -20.90 25.10 6.80
N LEU A 459 -20.84 24.76 8.06
CA LEU A 459 -21.70 25.34 9.09
C LEU A 459 -21.19 26.72 9.52
N ASP A 460 -19.87 26.82 9.65
CA ASP A 460 -19.10 28.03 9.94
C ASP A 460 -17.68 27.90 9.35
N ASP A 461 -16.76 28.81 9.65
CA ASP A 461 -15.38 28.78 9.15
C ASP A 461 -14.55 27.64 9.78
N TRP A 462 -15.03 27.02 10.84
CA TRP A 462 -14.33 26.03 11.64
C TRP A 462 -14.99 24.65 11.63
N SER A 463 -16.18 24.52 11.03
CA SER A 463 -16.91 23.27 11.02
C SER A 463 -17.67 23.01 9.73
N SER A 464 -17.79 21.72 9.37
CA SER A 464 -18.56 21.27 8.23
C SER A 464 -19.18 19.90 8.47
N VAL A 465 -20.26 19.63 7.75
CA VAL A 465 -20.83 18.29 7.56
C VAL A 465 -20.54 17.87 6.13
N LYS A 466 -20.10 16.63 5.97
CA LYS A 466 -19.81 16.05 4.65
C LYS A 466 -20.59 14.76 4.48
N ALA A 467 -21.01 14.50 3.24
CA ALA A 467 -21.66 13.24 2.85
C ALA A 467 -21.10 12.76 1.51
N ASN A 468 -20.91 11.45 1.38
CA ASN A 468 -20.42 10.83 0.16
C ASN A 468 -21.19 9.56 -0.19
N PHE A 469 -21.36 9.35 -1.48
CA PHE A 469 -21.79 8.11 -2.09
C PHE A 469 -20.79 7.66 -3.14
N THR A 470 -20.45 6.35 -3.15
CA THR A 470 -19.66 5.76 -4.22
C THR A 470 -20.22 4.41 -4.63
N HIS A 471 -20.22 4.16 -5.93
CA HIS A 471 -20.42 2.85 -6.54
C HIS A 471 -19.16 2.49 -7.31
N ASN A 472 -18.47 1.44 -6.89
CA ASN A 472 -17.19 0.99 -7.47
C ASN A 472 -17.28 -0.47 -7.94
N THR A 473 -16.52 -0.81 -8.98
CA THR A 473 -16.40 -2.15 -9.54
C THR A 473 -14.95 -2.61 -9.56
N GLN A 474 -14.71 -3.90 -9.30
CA GLN A 474 -13.38 -4.52 -9.35
C GLN A 474 -13.37 -5.73 -10.27
N PHE A 475 -12.47 -5.74 -11.26
CA PHE A 475 -12.35 -6.79 -12.27
C PHE A 475 -11.18 -7.74 -12.00
N ILE A 476 -10.19 -7.36 -11.21
CA ILE A 476 -8.97 -8.12 -10.94
C ILE A 476 -8.93 -8.42 -9.45
N GLN A 477 -8.75 -9.70 -9.10
CA GLN A 477 -8.89 -10.24 -7.75
C GLN A 477 -7.66 -11.06 -7.36
N ILE A 478 -7.50 -11.33 -6.07
CA ILE A 478 -6.48 -12.24 -5.53
C ILE A 478 -7.14 -13.56 -5.10
N ALA A 479 -6.53 -14.67 -5.48
CA ALA A 479 -6.83 -15.98 -4.92
C ALA A 479 -6.05 -16.17 -3.61
N ASN A 480 -6.69 -15.82 -2.50
CA ASN A 480 -6.12 -15.94 -1.17
C ASN A 480 -7.19 -16.38 -0.17
N ASN A 481 -6.84 -17.32 0.70
CA ASN A 481 -7.70 -17.79 1.79
C ASN A 481 -7.14 -17.44 3.18
N SER A 482 -6.08 -16.63 3.26
CA SER A 482 -5.48 -16.17 4.51
C SER A 482 -5.79 -14.69 4.81
N ASP A 483 -5.70 -14.30 6.07
CA ASP A 483 -5.94 -12.91 6.51
C ASP A 483 -4.82 -11.96 6.09
N SER A 484 -3.59 -12.47 5.98
CA SER A 484 -2.39 -11.64 5.83
C SER A 484 -1.95 -11.40 4.39
N GLY A 485 -2.44 -12.19 3.44
CA GLY A 485 -1.91 -12.20 2.08
C GLY A 485 -0.48 -12.78 2.01
N SER A 486 -0.09 -13.21 0.83
CA SER A 486 1.24 -13.73 0.55
C SER A 486 1.79 -13.07 -0.71
N PRO A 487 3.11 -12.85 -0.82
CA PRO A 487 3.71 -12.45 -2.09
C PRO A 487 3.55 -13.50 -3.20
N LEU A 488 3.16 -14.72 -2.85
CA LEU A 488 2.89 -15.81 -3.81
C LEU A 488 1.41 -15.94 -4.18
N ASP A 489 0.55 -15.02 -3.74
CA ASP A 489 -0.86 -15.04 -4.07
C ASP A 489 -1.09 -14.80 -5.57
N LEU A 490 -2.03 -15.56 -6.13
CA LEU A 490 -2.35 -15.53 -7.53
C LEU A 490 -3.34 -14.40 -7.86
N TRP A 491 -2.96 -13.50 -8.77
CA TRP A 491 -3.86 -12.52 -9.36
C TRP A 491 -4.60 -13.10 -10.55
N PHE A 492 -5.92 -12.92 -10.62
CA PHE A 492 -6.74 -13.38 -11.72
C PHE A 492 -7.85 -12.40 -12.09
N PRO A 493 -8.30 -12.36 -13.36
CA PRO A 493 -9.37 -11.47 -13.81
C PRO A 493 -10.75 -12.06 -13.53
N ALA A 494 -11.78 -11.22 -13.52
CA ALA A 494 -13.15 -11.64 -13.71
C ALA A 494 -13.27 -12.43 -15.03
N SER A 495 -14.10 -13.46 -15.03
CA SER A 495 -14.29 -14.41 -16.14
C SER A 495 -15.78 -14.65 -16.38
N PRO A 496 -16.21 -15.37 -17.42
CA PRO A 496 -17.61 -15.78 -17.56
C PRO A 496 -18.20 -16.47 -16.32
N ASN A 497 -17.34 -17.14 -15.52
CA ASN A 497 -17.74 -17.86 -14.31
C ASN A 497 -17.72 -16.98 -13.06
N ILE A 498 -16.84 -15.98 -13.02
CA ILE A 498 -16.61 -15.12 -11.84
C ILE A 498 -16.89 -13.67 -12.21
N LYS A 499 -18.06 -13.19 -11.76
CA LYS A 499 -18.48 -11.81 -12.02
C LYS A 499 -17.57 -10.81 -11.31
N PRO A 500 -17.41 -9.59 -11.86
CA PRO A 500 -16.75 -8.50 -11.14
C PRO A 500 -17.40 -8.24 -9.78
N GLN A 501 -16.58 -7.94 -8.78
CA GLN A 501 -17.08 -7.50 -7.48
C GLN A 501 -17.58 -6.06 -7.60
N GLU A 502 -18.64 -5.72 -6.85
CA GLU A 502 -19.24 -4.40 -6.82
C GLU A 502 -19.45 -3.95 -5.37
N ALA A 503 -19.29 -2.66 -5.10
CA ALA A 503 -19.57 -2.09 -3.79
C ALA A 503 -20.28 -0.74 -3.89
N ASN A 504 -21.32 -0.56 -3.05
CA ASN A 504 -21.92 0.72 -2.76
C ASN A 504 -21.48 1.17 -1.38
N GLN A 505 -20.90 2.36 -1.25
CA GLN A 505 -20.53 2.93 0.03
C GLN A 505 -21.21 4.27 0.25
N TYR A 506 -21.81 4.43 1.42
CA TYR A 506 -22.40 5.66 1.93
C TYR A 506 -21.58 6.11 3.13
N SER A 507 -21.29 7.39 3.23
CA SER A 507 -20.56 7.93 4.37
C SER A 507 -21.09 9.32 4.73
N VAL A 508 -21.13 9.63 6.02
CA VAL A 508 -21.47 10.95 6.56
C VAL A 508 -20.50 11.28 7.69
N GLY A 509 -20.08 12.53 7.80
CA GLY A 509 -19.15 12.93 8.85
C GLY A 509 -19.30 14.39 9.25
N TYR A 510 -18.91 14.67 10.50
CA TYR A 510 -18.77 16.00 11.07
C TYR A 510 -17.30 16.29 11.30
N PHE A 511 -16.86 17.48 10.86
CA PHE A 511 -15.48 17.92 10.89
C PHE A 511 -15.42 19.26 11.60
N ARG A 512 -14.48 19.41 12.54
CA ARG A 512 -14.27 20.66 13.27
C ARG A 512 -12.80 20.91 13.56
N ASN A 513 -12.38 22.15 13.34
CA ASN A 513 -11.06 22.64 13.70
C ASN A 513 -11.15 23.57 14.91
N PHE A 514 -10.16 23.51 15.78
CA PHE A 514 -10.04 24.32 16.98
C PHE A 514 -8.70 25.08 16.97
N LYS A 515 -8.64 26.16 17.76
CA LYS A 515 -7.41 26.94 17.99
C LYS A 515 -6.71 27.31 16.67
N GLU A 516 -7.43 28.00 15.79
CA GLU A 516 -6.92 28.46 14.48
C GLU A 516 -6.28 27.31 13.66
N ASN A 517 -7.01 26.21 13.52
CA ASN A 517 -6.58 25.01 12.79
C ASN A 517 -5.37 24.26 13.41
N THR A 518 -5.05 24.51 14.68
CA THR A 518 -4.01 23.76 15.41
C THR A 518 -4.46 22.33 15.72
N ILE A 519 -5.76 22.14 16.01
CA ILE A 519 -6.37 20.85 16.30
C ILE A 519 -7.47 20.59 15.29
N GLU A 520 -7.38 19.47 14.60
CA GLU A 520 -8.38 18.95 13.67
C GLU A 520 -9.11 17.79 14.31
N THR A 521 -10.43 17.75 14.17
CA THR A 521 -11.25 16.64 14.64
C THR A 521 -12.21 16.19 13.56
N SER A 522 -12.51 14.89 13.54
CA SER A 522 -13.55 14.33 12.70
C SER A 522 -14.25 13.16 13.37
N VAL A 523 -15.54 13.00 13.06
CA VAL A 523 -16.32 11.80 13.34
C VAL A 523 -17.00 11.41 12.03
N GLU A 524 -16.70 10.21 11.55
CA GLU A 524 -17.21 9.69 10.28
C GLU A 524 -17.97 8.38 10.52
N PHE A 525 -19.10 8.20 9.86
CA PHE A 525 -19.86 6.96 9.80
C PHE A 525 -19.87 6.46 8.36
N TYR A 526 -19.80 5.15 8.18
CA TYR A 526 -19.89 4.55 6.87
C TYR A 526 -20.71 3.26 6.88
N TYR A 527 -21.31 2.97 5.72
CA TYR A 527 -21.92 1.70 5.37
C TYR A 527 -21.50 1.29 3.97
N LYS A 528 -21.00 0.07 3.80
CA LYS A 528 -20.56 -0.50 2.52
C LYS A 528 -21.30 -1.83 2.30
N GLY A 529 -22.10 -1.90 1.24
CA GLY A 529 -22.71 -3.14 0.76
C GLY A 529 -21.94 -3.67 -0.45
N MET A 530 -21.55 -4.93 -0.42
CA MET A 530 -20.74 -5.59 -1.45
C MET A 530 -21.51 -6.72 -2.13
N LYS A 531 -21.30 -6.90 -3.44
CA LYS A 531 -21.85 -7.99 -4.24
C LYS A 531 -20.72 -8.74 -4.94
N ASN A 532 -20.97 -10.01 -5.23
CA ASN A 532 -20.03 -10.91 -5.88
C ASN A 532 -18.69 -11.01 -5.12
N VAL A 533 -18.69 -10.81 -3.80
CA VAL A 533 -17.49 -11.07 -2.99
C VAL A 533 -17.16 -12.54 -3.10
N ILE A 534 -15.88 -12.86 -3.19
CA ILE A 534 -15.40 -14.23 -3.38
C ILE A 534 -14.96 -14.85 -2.06
N ASP A 535 -15.10 -16.15 -1.96
CA ASP A 535 -14.45 -17.03 -0.99
C ASP A 535 -14.28 -18.42 -1.62
N PHE A 536 -13.55 -19.31 -0.99
CA PHE A 536 -13.26 -20.64 -1.51
C PHE A 536 -14.08 -21.69 -0.79
N LYS A 537 -14.54 -22.71 -1.54
CA LYS A 537 -15.17 -23.89 -0.94
C LYS A 537 -14.21 -24.55 0.05
N ASP A 538 -14.75 -25.37 0.94
CA ASP A 538 -13.95 -26.17 1.85
C ASP A 538 -12.99 -27.09 1.07
N ASN A 539 -11.76 -27.18 1.55
CA ASN A 539 -10.68 -27.95 0.91
C ASN A 539 -10.35 -27.52 -0.54
N ALA A 540 -10.60 -26.26 -0.92
CA ALA A 540 -10.25 -25.74 -2.23
C ALA A 540 -8.74 -25.84 -2.51
N GLN A 541 -8.39 -26.27 -3.70
CA GLN A 541 -7.01 -26.25 -4.18
C GLN A 541 -6.77 -24.92 -4.91
N ILE A 542 -6.07 -24.00 -4.26
CA ILE A 542 -5.81 -22.66 -4.81
C ILE A 542 -4.58 -22.65 -5.73
N LEU A 543 -3.53 -23.39 -5.35
CA LEU A 543 -2.28 -23.44 -6.10
C LEU A 543 -2.32 -24.54 -7.18
N PHE A 544 -1.76 -24.25 -8.36
CA PHE A 544 -1.67 -25.18 -9.48
C PHE A 544 -3.01 -25.74 -9.96
N ASN A 545 -4.08 -24.97 -9.79
CA ASN A 545 -5.43 -25.39 -10.17
C ASN A 545 -5.91 -24.65 -11.44
N GLU A 546 -5.86 -25.32 -12.58
CA GLU A 546 -6.41 -24.78 -13.85
C GLU A 546 -7.93 -24.58 -13.80
N LYS A 547 -8.61 -25.24 -12.86
CA LYS A 547 -10.07 -25.21 -12.67
C LYS A 547 -10.47 -24.37 -11.44
N LEU A 548 -9.67 -23.39 -11.09
CA LEU A 548 -9.84 -22.53 -9.90
C LEU A 548 -11.25 -21.92 -9.83
N ASP A 549 -11.83 -21.53 -10.97
CA ASP A 549 -13.17 -20.95 -11.04
C ASP A 549 -14.24 -21.87 -10.38
N GLY A 550 -14.08 -23.21 -10.49
CA GLY A 550 -14.96 -24.20 -9.88
C GLY A 550 -14.83 -24.31 -8.35
N ASP A 551 -13.74 -23.81 -7.76
CA ASP A 551 -13.51 -23.81 -6.33
C ASP A 551 -13.90 -22.48 -5.66
N ILE A 552 -14.20 -21.45 -6.46
CA ILE A 552 -14.64 -20.14 -5.98
C ILE A 552 -16.15 -20.12 -5.77
N ARG A 553 -16.59 -19.51 -4.69
CA ARG A 553 -17.97 -19.18 -4.39
C ARG A 553 -18.14 -17.68 -4.30
N THR A 554 -19.28 -17.19 -4.76
CA THR A 554 -19.59 -15.76 -4.77
C THR A 554 -20.83 -15.43 -3.97
N GLY A 555 -20.84 -14.30 -3.30
CA GLY A 555 -21.97 -13.89 -2.49
C GLY A 555 -22.00 -12.41 -2.16
N LYS A 556 -22.56 -12.08 -1.01
CA LYS A 556 -22.70 -10.71 -0.53
C LYS A 556 -21.81 -10.49 0.69
N GLY A 557 -21.39 -9.25 0.88
CA GLY A 557 -20.73 -8.79 2.08
C GLY A 557 -21.27 -7.43 2.50
N LYS A 558 -21.13 -7.09 3.76
CA LYS A 558 -21.42 -5.75 4.28
C LYS A 558 -20.35 -5.35 5.29
N SER A 559 -20.05 -4.05 5.33
CA SER A 559 -19.19 -3.46 6.34
C SER A 559 -19.76 -2.12 6.78
N TYR A 560 -19.74 -1.85 8.07
CA TYR A 560 -20.17 -0.56 8.62
C TYR A 560 -19.34 -0.20 9.84
N GLY A 561 -19.28 1.09 10.13
CA GLY A 561 -18.44 1.54 11.23
C GLY A 561 -18.50 3.03 11.51
N MET A 562 -17.78 3.40 12.57
CA MET A 562 -17.55 4.76 13.02
C MET A 562 -16.05 4.98 13.17
N GLU A 563 -15.57 6.12 12.69
CA GLU A 563 -14.18 6.54 12.76
C GLU A 563 -14.11 7.90 13.49
N ILE A 564 -13.27 8.00 14.50
CA ILE A 564 -13.03 9.25 15.25
C ILE A 564 -11.55 9.59 15.14
N MET A 565 -11.23 10.85 14.86
CA MET A 565 -9.86 11.36 14.82
C MET A 565 -9.77 12.67 15.58
N VAL A 566 -8.70 12.81 16.35
CA VAL A 566 -8.23 14.07 16.93
C VAL A 566 -6.76 14.21 16.56
N LYS A 567 -6.42 15.21 15.74
CA LYS A 567 -5.06 15.46 15.25
C LYS A 567 -4.59 16.84 15.68
N LYS A 568 -3.38 16.93 16.22
CA LYS A 568 -2.69 18.17 16.56
C LYS A 568 -1.48 18.35 15.66
N ASN A 569 -1.52 19.39 14.80
CA ASN A 569 -0.56 19.59 13.72
C ASN A 569 0.64 20.45 14.10
N THR A 570 0.54 21.31 15.10
CA THR A 570 1.54 22.35 15.38
C THR A 570 1.92 22.40 16.86
N GLY A 571 3.09 23.01 17.15
CA GLY A 571 3.66 23.17 18.48
C GLY A 571 4.66 22.06 18.81
N ARG A 572 5.21 22.09 20.03
CA ARG A 572 6.22 21.12 20.50
C ARG A 572 5.68 19.70 20.60
N LEU A 573 4.40 19.55 20.93
CA LEU A 573 3.69 18.26 20.88
C LEU A 573 2.81 18.24 19.63
N THR A 574 3.02 17.26 18.76
CA THR A 574 2.20 16.96 17.59
C THR A 574 1.83 15.47 17.57
N GLY A 575 0.77 15.10 16.87
CA GLY A 575 0.33 13.72 16.79
C GLY A 575 -1.16 13.58 16.62
N PHE A 576 -1.68 12.38 16.82
CA PHE A 576 -3.10 12.09 16.70
C PHE A 576 -3.54 10.92 17.59
N VAL A 577 -4.83 10.88 17.85
CA VAL A 577 -5.53 9.77 18.47
C VAL A 577 -6.67 9.37 17.52
N ASN A 578 -6.72 8.11 17.16
CA ASN A 578 -7.76 7.54 16.30
C ASN A 578 -8.46 6.39 16.98
N TYR A 579 -9.77 6.33 16.80
CA TYR A 579 -10.59 5.21 17.19
C TYR A 579 -11.47 4.77 16.01
N THR A 580 -11.52 3.48 15.76
CA THR A 580 -12.40 2.87 14.76
C THR A 580 -13.23 1.77 15.41
N LEU A 581 -14.55 1.87 15.26
CA LEU A 581 -15.49 0.79 15.51
C LEU A 581 -15.95 0.27 14.15
N ALA A 582 -15.77 -1.01 13.86
CA ALA A 582 -16.11 -1.59 12.57
C ALA A 582 -16.70 -3.00 12.72
N HIS A 583 -17.53 -3.38 11.75
CA HIS A 583 -18.04 -4.72 11.61
C HIS A 583 -18.09 -5.10 10.13
N THR A 584 -17.61 -6.31 9.81
CA THR A 584 -17.60 -6.81 8.43
C THR A 584 -17.99 -8.27 8.41
N ASP A 585 -19.02 -8.59 7.62
CA ASP A 585 -19.50 -9.96 7.44
C ASP A 585 -19.73 -10.32 5.97
N ARG A 586 -19.86 -11.63 5.72
CA ARG A 586 -20.13 -12.22 4.40
C ARG A 586 -21.25 -13.26 4.51
N THR A 587 -22.02 -13.38 3.43
CA THR A 587 -23.03 -14.44 3.24
C THR A 587 -22.85 -15.00 1.84
N ILE A 588 -22.34 -16.23 1.75
CA ILE A 588 -21.97 -16.87 0.47
C ILE A 588 -22.57 -18.27 0.44
N ALA A 589 -23.34 -18.58 -0.60
CA ALA A 589 -23.90 -19.91 -0.80
C ALA A 589 -22.78 -20.95 -0.97
N GLY A 590 -22.91 -22.09 -0.29
CA GLY A 590 -21.89 -23.15 -0.30
C GLY A 590 -20.69 -22.89 0.64
N ILE A 591 -20.73 -21.82 1.42
CA ILE A 591 -19.78 -21.53 2.49
C ILE A 591 -20.55 -21.41 3.81
N ASN A 592 -20.05 -22.02 4.89
CA ASN A 592 -20.69 -22.00 6.22
C ASN A 592 -22.20 -22.37 6.18
N ASN A 593 -22.58 -23.33 5.35
CA ASN A 593 -23.95 -23.72 5.08
C ASN A 593 -24.88 -22.56 4.65
N GLY A 594 -24.35 -21.55 3.97
CA GLY A 594 -25.07 -20.36 3.54
C GLY A 594 -25.38 -19.36 4.68
N LYS A 595 -24.93 -19.63 5.90
CA LYS A 595 -25.07 -18.71 7.04
C LYS A 595 -24.06 -17.56 6.94
N THR A 596 -24.44 -16.41 7.49
CA THR A 596 -23.53 -15.26 7.62
C THR A 596 -22.38 -15.60 8.57
N TYR A 597 -21.16 -15.17 8.20
CA TYR A 597 -19.95 -15.33 9.01
C TYR A 597 -19.09 -14.05 8.95
N LEU A 598 -18.25 -13.84 9.96
CA LEU A 598 -17.35 -12.70 10.00
C LEU A 598 -16.31 -12.79 8.89
N ALA A 599 -16.04 -11.66 8.21
CA ALA A 599 -14.97 -11.61 7.24
C ALA A 599 -13.61 -11.84 7.91
N PRO A 600 -12.64 -12.51 7.25
CA PRO A 600 -11.35 -12.83 7.88
C PRO A 600 -10.57 -11.60 8.38
N ASN A 601 -10.84 -10.44 7.81
CA ASN A 601 -10.22 -9.15 8.16
C ASN A 601 -11.07 -8.28 9.10
N ASP A 602 -12.13 -8.83 9.71
CA ASP A 602 -12.93 -8.07 10.67
C ASP A 602 -12.16 -7.79 11.97
N LYS A 603 -12.15 -6.54 12.40
CA LYS A 603 -11.62 -6.08 13.69
C LYS A 603 -12.61 -5.06 14.27
N THR A 604 -13.27 -5.44 15.34
CA THR A 604 -14.36 -4.62 15.90
C THR A 604 -13.88 -3.30 16.46
N HIS A 605 -12.80 -3.31 17.24
CA HIS A 605 -12.21 -2.11 17.82
C HIS A 605 -10.77 -1.94 17.37
N SER A 606 -10.39 -0.72 17.03
CA SER A 606 -9.02 -0.35 16.71
C SER A 606 -8.73 1.04 17.28
N ILE A 607 -7.61 1.17 18.00
CA ILE A 607 -7.14 2.44 18.58
C ILE A 607 -5.70 2.63 18.15
N ASN A 608 -5.39 3.81 17.60
CA ASN A 608 -4.03 4.19 17.27
C ASN A 608 -3.73 5.56 17.88
N ILE A 609 -2.62 5.64 18.61
CA ILE A 609 -2.12 6.87 19.23
C ILE A 609 -0.70 7.11 18.72
N LEU A 610 -0.46 8.25 18.11
CA LEU A 610 0.88 8.72 17.77
C LEU A 610 1.13 10.06 18.43
N GLY A 611 2.24 10.18 19.14
CA GLY A 611 2.71 11.43 19.73
C GLY A 611 4.17 11.68 19.42
N SER A 612 4.51 12.89 19.00
CA SER A 612 5.89 13.35 18.80
C SER A 612 6.10 14.65 19.57
N TYR A 613 7.13 14.70 20.41
CA TYR A 613 7.44 15.82 21.28
C TYR A 613 8.88 16.33 21.10
N GLU A 614 9.01 17.61 20.77
CA GLU A 614 10.31 18.30 20.76
C GLU A 614 10.77 18.53 22.19
N LEU A 615 11.55 17.58 22.74
CA LEU A 615 12.07 17.67 24.11
C LEU A 615 13.04 18.85 24.26
N SER A 616 13.90 19.06 23.24
CA SER A 616 14.85 20.15 23.16
C SER A 616 15.23 20.44 21.71
N LYS A 617 16.07 21.47 21.47
CA LYS A 617 16.65 21.72 20.13
C LYS A 617 17.47 20.55 19.57
N LYS A 618 17.88 19.61 20.43
CA LYS A 618 18.72 18.47 20.05
C LYS A 618 18.00 17.13 20.11
N TRP A 619 16.86 17.05 20.77
CA TRP A 619 16.15 15.79 20.99
C TRP A 619 14.68 15.89 20.66
N ASP A 620 14.22 15.01 19.80
CA ASP A 620 12.82 14.75 19.53
C ASP A 620 12.50 13.32 20.00
N VAL A 621 11.35 13.13 20.64
CA VAL A 621 10.87 11.80 21.08
C VAL A 621 9.51 11.54 20.47
N SER A 622 9.32 10.35 19.93
CA SER A 622 8.04 9.91 19.38
C SER A 622 7.64 8.57 20.00
N ALA A 623 6.35 8.38 20.19
CA ALA A 623 5.78 7.13 20.65
C ALA A 623 4.50 6.83 19.87
N GLU A 624 4.29 5.56 19.54
CA GLU A 624 3.02 5.06 19.02
C GLU A 624 2.50 3.92 19.89
N TRP A 625 1.19 3.87 20.06
CA TRP A 625 0.49 2.76 20.68
C TRP A 625 -0.67 2.33 19.81
N ILE A 626 -0.73 1.02 19.56
CA ILE A 626 -1.72 0.39 18.71
C ILE A 626 -2.46 -0.66 19.53
N PHE A 627 -3.78 -0.69 19.39
CA PHE A 627 -4.64 -1.73 19.91
C PHE A 627 -5.65 -2.14 18.84
N SER A 628 -5.89 -3.43 18.67
CA SER A 628 -7.05 -3.93 17.92
C SER A 628 -7.56 -5.24 18.52
N THR A 629 -8.88 -5.47 18.41
CA THR A 629 -9.46 -6.79 18.64
C THR A 629 -8.89 -7.81 17.67
N GLY A 630 -8.80 -9.07 18.08
CA GLY A 630 -8.31 -10.17 17.24
C GLY A 630 -9.18 -10.37 15.99
N THR A 631 -8.56 -10.84 14.91
CA THR A 631 -9.26 -11.25 13.69
C THR A 631 -10.03 -12.56 13.92
N PRO A 632 -11.12 -12.80 13.16
CA PRO A 632 -11.85 -14.05 13.21
C PRO A 632 -10.96 -15.25 12.83
N VAL A 633 -11.21 -16.37 13.46
CA VAL A 633 -10.51 -17.63 13.23
C VAL A 633 -11.48 -18.79 13.30
N THR A 634 -11.21 -19.84 12.53
CA THR A 634 -11.97 -21.09 12.56
C THR A 634 -11.18 -22.12 13.38
N TYR A 635 -11.67 -22.49 14.56
CA TYR A 635 -11.10 -23.55 15.37
C TYR A 635 -11.74 -24.90 15.04
N PRO A 636 -10.98 -26.01 15.04
CA PRO A 636 -11.57 -27.32 14.97
C PRO A 636 -12.37 -27.59 16.24
N THR A 637 -13.60 -28.05 16.10
CA THR A 637 -14.51 -28.41 17.20
C THR A 637 -14.36 -29.85 17.66
N GLY A 638 -13.59 -30.65 16.88
CA GLY A 638 -13.31 -32.04 17.18
C GLY A 638 -12.27 -32.60 16.21
N ARG A 639 -12.05 -33.91 16.32
CA ARG A 639 -11.23 -34.67 15.37
C ARG A 639 -11.85 -36.02 15.10
N MET A 640 -11.57 -36.59 13.93
CA MET A 640 -11.87 -37.99 13.61
C MET A 640 -10.58 -38.73 13.30
N GLU A 641 -10.53 -40.00 13.61
CA GLU A 641 -9.44 -40.88 13.24
C GLU A 641 -9.82 -41.72 12.01
N ILE A 642 -8.97 -41.69 11.00
CA ILE A 642 -9.13 -42.52 9.79
C ILE A 642 -7.78 -43.17 9.52
N ASN A 643 -7.72 -44.49 9.57
CA ASN A 643 -6.49 -45.30 9.34
C ASN A 643 -5.29 -44.85 10.20
N GLY A 644 -5.53 -44.50 11.46
CA GLY A 644 -4.48 -44.05 12.40
C GLY A 644 -4.03 -42.59 12.23
N GLU A 645 -4.64 -41.85 11.31
CA GLU A 645 -4.38 -40.40 11.10
C GLU A 645 -5.58 -39.59 11.63
N TYR A 646 -5.27 -38.48 12.32
CA TYR A 646 -6.28 -37.59 12.87
C TYR A 646 -6.58 -36.43 11.94
N TYR A 647 -7.89 -36.22 11.69
CA TYR A 647 -8.42 -35.14 10.83
C TYR A 647 -9.27 -34.18 11.65
N PRO A 648 -9.07 -32.86 11.55
CA PRO A 648 -9.88 -31.88 12.27
C PRO A 648 -11.32 -31.83 11.73
N ILE A 649 -12.27 -31.69 12.62
CA ILE A 649 -13.69 -31.45 12.32
C ILE A 649 -13.98 -29.98 12.58
N TYR A 650 -14.64 -29.30 11.65
CA TYR A 650 -15.10 -27.92 11.74
C TYR A 650 -16.60 -27.86 11.61
N THR A 651 -17.30 -27.11 12.48
CA THR A 651 -18.77 -26.97 12.48
C THR A 651 -19.22 -25.63 11.92
N GLY A 652 -18.39 -24.61 11.96
CA GLY A 652 -18.67 -23.27 11.44
C GLY A 652 -17.42 -22.58 10.94
N LYS A 653 -17.57 -21.40 10.33
CA LYS A 653 -16.49 -20.58 9.79
C LYS A 653 -16.40 -19.26 10.54
N SER A 654 -15.21 -18.88 10.99
CA SER A 654 -14.92 -17.58 11.61
C SER A 654 -15.79 -17.30 12.86
N GLU A 655 -16.05 -18.31 13.68
CA GLU A 655 -16.91 -18.21 14.88
C GLU A 655 -16.15 -17.63 16.08
N GLU A 656 -14.85 -17.81 16.13
CA GLU A 656 -13.98 -17.38 17.23
C GLU A 656 -13.07 -16.24 16.80
N ARG A 657 -12.38 -15.62 17.76
CA ARG A 657 -11.40 -14.57 17.51
C ARG A 657 -10.04 -14.94 18.10
N LYS A 658 -8.98 -14.53 17.37
CA LYS A 658 -7.62 -14.54 17.92
C LYS A 658 -7.54 -13.60 19.12
N GLU A 659 -6.47 -13.75 19.91
CA GLU A 659 -6.15 -12.82 20.99
C GLU A 659 -6.01 -11.38 20.47
N PRO A 660 -6.37 -10.36 21.29
CA PRO A 660 -6.19 -8.97 20.91
C PRO A 660 -4.72 -8.64 20.60
N TYR A 661 -4.55 -7.76 19.64
CA TYR A 661 -3.25 -7.23 19.26
C TYR A 661 -3.02 -5.88 19.93
N HIS A 662 -1.89 -5.71 20.63
CA HIS A 662 -1.46 -4.38 21.07
C HIS A 662 0.06 -4.26 21.18
N ARG A 663 0.54 -3.05 20.93
CA ARG A 663 1.98 -2.77 20.88
C ARG A 663 2.25 -1.30 21.17
N MET A 664 3.38 -1.03 21.79
CA MET A 664 3.93 0.32 21.94
C MET A 664 5.34 0.37 21.37
N ASP A 665 5.59 1.35 20.50
CA ASP A 665 6.91 1.62 19.93
C ASP A 665 7.35 3.03 20.37
N ILE A 666 8.64 3.18 20.64
CA ILE A 666 9.21 4.46 21.05
C ILE A 666 10.44 4.74 20.19
N SER A 667 10.63 5.99 19.82
CA SER A 667 11.86 6.47 19.19
C SER A 667 12.34 7.78 19.78
N ALA A 668 13.66 7.96 19.79
CA ALA A 668 14.33 9.20 20.17
C ALA A 668 15.32 9.59 19.06
N THR A 669 15.18 10.80 18.55
CA THR A 669 16.07 11.33 17.50
C THR A 669 16.98 12.39 18.10
N TYR A 670 18.29 12.17 17.95
CA TYR A 670 19.33 13.09 18.37
C TYR A 670 19.89 13.87 17.19
N HIS A 671 19.80 15.18 17.24
CA HIS A 671 20.33 16.13 16.24
C HIS A 671 21.58 16.82 16.79
N PRO A 672 22.79 16.29 16.55
CA PRO A 672 24.03 16.88 17.05
C PRO A 672 24.24 18.30 16.55
N HIS A 673 23.78 18.60 15.35
CA HIS A 673 23.98 19.89 14.69
C HIS A 673 22.71 20.34 13.94
N LYS A 674 21.65 20.71 14.67
CA LYS A 674 20.44 21.29 14.07
C LYS A 674 20.68 22.75 13.65
N HIS A 675 21.50 22.95 12.61
CA HIS A 675 21.79 24.28 12.07
C HIS A 675 21.38 24.33 10.59
N PRO A 676 20.34 25.13 10.19
CA PRO A 676 19.76 25.10 8.85
C PRO A 676 20.69 25.52 7.72
N LYS A 677 21.82 26.15 8.02
CA LYS A 677 22.81 26.64 7.04
C LYS A 677 24.03 25.71 6.81
N ARG A 678 24.11 24.57 7.52
CA ARG A 678 25.19 23.61 7.28
C ARG A 678 24.89 22.78 6.04
N TRP A 679 25.92 22.60 5.21
CA TRP A 679 25.83 21.78 4.01
C TRP A 679 25.60 20.29 4.33
N TYR A 680 26.00 19.83 5.52
CA TYR A 680 25.82 18.47 6.01
C TYR A 680 25.09 18.49 7.36
N GLN A 681 24.08 17.63 7.48
CA GLN A 681 23.32 17.42 8.71
C GLN A 681 23.18 15.91 8.93
N GLY A 682 23.57 15.46 10.11
CA GLY A 682 23.40 14.10 10.55
C GLY A 682 22.49 14.02 11.76
N GLU A 683 21.78 12.91 11.89
CA GLU A 683 20.95 12.62 13.06
C GLU A 683 21.02 11.13 13.42
N TRP A 684 20.92 10.83 14.71
CA TRP A 684 20.83 9.47 15.22
C TRP A 684 19.42 9.20 15.66
N VAL A 685 18.83 8.11 15.18
CA VAL A 685 17.52 7.63 15.57
C VAL A 685 17.69 6.35 16.36
N PHE A 686 17.24 6.36 17.61
CA PHE A 686 17.17 5.20 18.48
C PHE A 686 15.71 4.81 18.60
N SER A 687 15.37 3.56 18.33
CA SER A 687 14.00 3.10 18.46
C SER A 687 13.90 1.73 19.12
N VAL A 688 12.79 1.48 19.77
CA VAL A 688 12.43 0.19 20.33
C VAL A 688 11.03 -0.15 19.86
N TYR A 689 10.91 -1.23 19.09
CA TYR A 689 9.66 -1.82 18.69
C TYR A 689 9.14 -2.72 19.82
N ASN A 690 7.83 -2.69 20.11
CA ASN A 690 7.17 -3.52 21.12
C ASN A 690 7.83 -3.43 22.51
N VAL A 691 7.92 -2.24 23.05
CA VAL A 691 8.70 -1.89 24.28
C VAL A 691 8.39 -2.79 25.48
N TYR A 692 7.13 -3.19 25.68
CA TYR A 692 6.70 -4.03 26.78
C TYR A 692 6.62 -5.52 26.45
N TRP A 693 7.21 -5.95 25.31
CA TRP A 693 7.38 -7.36 24.91
C TRP A 693 6.07 -8.17 24.84
N HIS A 694 4.96 -7.56 24.40
CA HIS A 694 3.70 -8.30 24.24
C HIS A 694 3.83 -9.35 23.13
N LYS A 695 3.31 -10.55 23.39
CA LYS A 695 3.30 -11.66 22.43
C LYS A 695 2.08 -11.55 21.52
N ASN A 696 2.22 -10.81 20.45
CA ASN A 696 1.14 -10.61 19.48
C ASN A 696 0.93 -11.84 18.59
N PRO A 697 -0.31 -12.30 18.36
CA PRO A 697 -0.58 -13.44 17.50
C PRO A 697 -0.25 -13.11 16.04
N TRP A 698 0.66 -13.88 15.45
CA TRP A 698 0.95 -13.81 14.02
C TRP A 698 0.24 -14.91 13.25
N MET A 699 0.44 -16.18 13.66
CA MET A 699 -0.15 -17.35 13.04
C MET A 699 -0.66 -18.30 14.12
N THR A 700 -1.83 -18.88 13.89
CA THR A 700 -2.36 -19.97 14.71
C THR A 700 -2.33 -21.25 13.88
N SER A 701 -1.72 -22.30 14.38
CA SER A 701 -1.71 -23.65 13.82
C SER A 701 -2.33 -24.63 14.81
N PHE A 702 -2.81 -25.75 14.31
CA PHE A 702 -3.43 -26.77 15.14
C PHE A 702 -2.60 -28.05 15.08
N ASP A 703 -2.22 -28.56 16.26
CA ASP A 703 -1.58 -29.86 16.41
C ASP A 703 -2.67 -30.90 16.74
N GLN A 704 -2.81 -31.88 15.85
CA GLN A 704 -3.80 -32.95 15.98
C GLN A 704 -3.22 -34.14 16.74
N ASN A 705 -1.90 -34.28 16.79
CA ASN A 705 -1.19 -35.44 17.37
C ASN A 705 -0.76 -35.14 18.79
N THR A 706 -1.67 -34.78 19.67
CA THR A 706 -1.40 -34.49 21.08
C THR A 706 -1.60 -35.75 21.93
N ALA A 707 -0.78 -35.89 22.98
CA ALA A 707 -0.82 -37.07 23.86
C ALA A 707 -2.15 -37.24 24.62
N ASP A 708 -2.86 -36.13 24.87
CA ASP A 708 -4.15 -36.09 25.54
C ASP A 708 -5.38 -36.28 24.59
N GLY A 709 -5.10 -36.42 23.30
CA GLY A 709 -6.13 -36.69 22.32
C GLY A 709 -6.96 -35.50 21.88
N TYR A 710 -6.69 -34.29 22.36
CA TYR A 710 -7.42 -33.06 21.95
C TYR A 710 -6.58 -32.21 21.01
N PRO A 711 -7.17 -31.60 19.96
CA PRO A 711 -6.45 -30.64 19.14
C PRO A 711 -5.94 -29.47 19.97
N GLN A 712 -4.66 -29.15 19.87
CA GLN A 712 -4.07 -28.01 20.55
C GLN A 712 -3.80 -26.87 19.58
N ALA A 713 -4.30 -25.67 19.91
CA ALA A 713 -3.96 -24.45 19.17
C ALA A 713 -2.58 -23.96 19.59
N LYS A 714 -1.66 -23.82 18.62
CA LYS A 714 -0.32 -23.25 18.80
C LYS A 714 -0.29 -21.85 18.20
N MET A 715 -0.13 -20.84 19.04
CA MET A 715 0.07 -19.47 18.61
C MET A 715 1.57 -19.21 18.35
N THR A 716 1.88 -18.74 17.16
CA THR A 716 3.21 -18.24 16.81
C THR A 716 3.21 -16.72 16.90
N TYR A 717 4.21 -16.14 17.54
CA TYR A 717 4.47 -14.71 17.56
C TYR A 717 5.84 -14.41 16.93
N LEU A 718 5.98 -13.25 16.28
CA LEU A 718 7.21 -12.93 15.54
C LEU A 718 8.19 -12.14 16.39
N PHE A 719 7.73 -11.11 17.07
CA PHE A 719 8.59 -10.10 17.66
C PHE A 719 8.34 -9.90 19.15
N GLY A 720 9.45 -9.91 19.93
CA GLY A 720 9.51 -9.29 21.24
C GLY A 720 9.92 -7.82 21.12
N ALA A 721 10.57 -7.26 22.15
CA ALA A 721 11.15 -5.94 22.06
C ALA A 721 12.39 -5.94 21.17
N ILE A 722 12.40 -5.08 20.14
CA ILE A 722 13.52 -4.99 19.19
C ILE A 722 14.09 -3.58 19.21
N PRO A 723 15.29 -3.39 19.82
CA PRO A 723 16.00 -2.13 19.73
C PRO A 723 16.62 -1.97 18.34
N SER A 724 16.66 -0.73 17.84
CA SER A 724 17.34 -0.39 16.59
C SER A 724 18.00 0.99 16.66
N VAL A 725 19.03 1.17 15.85
CA VAL A 725 19.75 2.42 15.69
C VAL A 725 19.95 2.69 14.22
N THR A 726 19.68 3.92 13.80
CA THR A 726 19.90 4.38 12.42
C THR A 726 20.61 5.72 12.45
N TYR A 727 21.58 5.89 11.59
CA TYR A 727 22.20 7.16 11.30
C TYR A 727 21.66 7.70 9.98
N ASN A 728 20.93 8.81 10.05
CA ASN A 728 20.45 9.52 8.86
C ASN A 728 21.33 10.73 8.58
N PHE A 729 21.46 11.07 7.31
CA PHE A 729 22.22 12.23 6.87
C PHE A 729 21.59 12.90 5.66
N LYS A 730 21.85 14.20 5.53
CA LYS A 730 21.45 15.00 4.36
C LYS A 730 22.51 16.07 4.08
N PHE A 731 22.74 16.38 2.81
CA PHE A 731 23.70 17.36 2.33
C PHE A 731 23.25 18.07 1.05
#